data_fa81e96f045173d7d2a60a16a2b115f7
#
_entry.id   fa81e96f045173d7d2a60a16a2b115f7
#
_cell.length_a   1.000
_cell.length_b   1.000
_cell.length_c   1.000
_cell.angle_alpha   90.00
_cell.angle_beta   90.00
_cell.angle_gamma   90.00
#
_symmetry.space_group_name_H-M   'P 1'
#
loop_
_entity.id
_entity.type
_entity.pdbx_description
1 polymer ?
#
loop_
_entity_poly.entity_id
_entity_poly.type
_entity_poly.pdbx_seq_one_letter_code
_entity_poly.pdbx_strand_id
1 'polypeptide(L)'
;MFALLAERVFTLQIIKGADYQKNFIMLIKKPLSIEASRGNIYDVNGELLAYNQLAYSVVISDNGSYSSTKEHNRLLNKELNEIINVIKNNGGSIYNDFPVVLNDDGTYSFTFTSETSKKRFLSDVFGKKYDKLEYNKALGFDEANASAQNIIDFLSSDQNECFDISSKYDTQATYDIVVMRYAIKQNRFTKYKTTTIAKDVNDSIVAYVNEHSDTLTGISVEEDTIRKYNYPEYISSLIGYTGKISTDEYNELSKDDDSYTQNDMVGKSGLEQYYESYLRGKNGEKQVYVNNVGKINEVISQENPVSGNDVYLSIDIKLQEATYKLLEQEIAGIVYSKIKSGEIPIGDVYFALINNNVVDLTHFNAPDASATEQAIYNSFSGQLQDALSTIDSELEGGTAGTASMSEQTLDYFTCVMSVLNDDGLLLSKQIDTSDSTYTSWKAGTLSPRDYLKYCISKQWIDITKLDVNQKYADSSEIYTALCSYIRDAMTDNKDFAKIIYKYMVNSGAVTGQQLCLLLFDQGVLDYDDATVNNIANGSISPYAFLMDKINNIEITPAQLALDPCTGSCVITDAKTGQLKALVSYPGYDNNKLANTVDADYYQSLREDKSNPLWNYATQEQTAPGSTFKMVSSTAGLAEGVIDTSSKINCTGIFTEISNQPKCWIYPGAHGMDNVSEALRDSCNVFFYTTGFRLASKDTGSYDDENGMKYIQKYASIYGLDQKSGVEIVEKTPSIATQYPVMAAIGQSNNNYTTISLSRYVTAVASGKLYDYKLMNKIVDADGKTVKQYDSKSTDISGTLTQSQWDAIHQGMRMVVEDLHDVFGGFTGVEVSGKTGTAQQVETRPNHALFVGYAPSSDPEITIATRISYGYSSHNAAAASRNIISYYYNLESLDDLLAVKAEGVNSSGSSARTD
;
A
#
# COMPACT_ATOMS: atom_id res chain seq x y z
N MET A 1 -4.99 13.82 -84.76
CA MET A 1 -4.89 13.04 -83.53
C MET A 1 -4.02 13.78 -82.45
N PHE A 2 -2.80 14.27 -82.77
CA PHE A 2 -1.90 14.96 -81.87
C PHE A 2 -2.49 16.26 -81.27
N ALA A 3 -3.17 17.06 -82.12
CA ALA A 3 -3.82 18.32 -81.67
C ALA A 3 -4.98 18.06 -80.69
N LEU A 4 -5.78 17.01 -80.87
CA LEU A 4 -6.85 16.60 -79.92
C LEU A 4 -6.27 16.08 -78.60
N LEU A 5 -5.13 15.38 -78.62
CA LEU A 5 -4.46 14.94 -77.39
C LEU A 5 -3.86 16.14 -76.64
N ALA A 6 -3.25 17.10 -77.35
CA ALA A 6 -2.67 18.31 -76.74
C ALA A 6 -3.77 19.21 -76.13
N GLU A 7 -4.92 19.36 -76.84
CA GLU A 7 -6.10 20.06 -76.29
C GLU A 7 -6.66 19.37 -75.07
N ARG A 8 -6.70 18.04 -75.05
CA ARG A 8 -7.19 17.29 -73.91
C ARG A 8 -6.25 17.40 -72.73
N VAL A 9 -4.93 17.28 -72.95
CA VAL A 9 -3.90 17.48 -71.93
C VAL A 9 -3.92 18.90 -71.38
N PHE A 10 -4.03 19.92 -72.28
CA PHE A 10 -4.14 21.32 -71.87
C PHE A 10 -5.40 21.57 -71.03
N THR A 11 -6.57 21.00 -71.47
CA THR A 11 -7.80 21.11 -70.70
C THR A 11 -7.74 20.44 -69.36
N LEU A 12 -7.11 19.25 -69.24
CA LEU A 12 -6.95 18.53 -67.94
C LEU A 12 -5.92 19.18 -67.02
N GLN A 13 -4.81 19.67 -67.54
CA GLN A 13 -3.72 20.18 -66.70
C GLN A 13 -3.83 21.68 -66.43
N ILE A 14 -4.29 22.50 -67.42
CA ILE A 14 -4.27 23.96 -67.25
C ILE A 14 -5.67 24.50 -66.91
N ILE A 15 -6.73 24.07 -67.64
CA ILE A 15 -8.08 24.60 -67.44
C ILE A 15 -8.72 23.92 -66.21
N LYS A 16 -8.62 22.62 -66.04
CA LYS A 16 -9.19 21.86 -64.95
C LYS A 16 -8.17 21.46 -63.88
N GLY A 17 -6.91 21.75 -64.06
CA GLY A 17 -5.85 21.33 -63.18
C GLY A 17 -6.03 21.90 -61.77
N ALA A 18 -6.42 23.14 -61.65
CA ALA A 18 -6.71 23.76 -60.34
C ALA A 18 -7.96 23.11 -59.63
N ASP A 19 -8.97 22.73 -60.43
CA ASP A 19 -10.15 22.06 -59.88
C ASP A 19 -9.84 20.62 -59.51
N TYR A 20 -9.03 19.89 -60.25
CA TYR A 20 -8.52 18.55 -59.89
C TYR A 20 -7.59 18.62 -58.73
N GLN A 21 -6.72 19.61 -58.63
CA GLN A 21 -5.84 19.80 -57.51
C GLN A 21 -6.59 20.21 -56.25
N LYS A 22 -7.67 21.02 -56.38
CA LYS A 22 -8.56 21.39 -55.26
C LYS A 22 -9.42 20.24 -54.77
N ASN A 23 -9.78 19.33 -55.69
CA ASN A 23 -10.60 18.14 -55.38
C ASN A 23 -9.78 16.88 -55.15
N PHE A 24 -8.45 16.96 -55.32
CA PHE A 24 -7.54 15.83 -55.01
C PHE A 24 -7.35 15.72 -53.51
N ILE A 25 -8.13 14.82 -52.91
CA ILE A 25 -7.94 14.43 -51.52
C ILE A 25 -6.95 13.27 -51.52
N MET A 26 -5.72 13.52 -51.05
CA MET A 26 -4.77 12.43 -50.79
C MET A 26 -5.29 11.59 -49.63
N LEU A 27 -5.72 10.37 -49.92
CA LEU A 27 -6.16 9.42 -48.91
C LEU A 27 -5.00 8.49 -48.55
N ILE A 28 -4.72 8.41 -47.23
CA ILE A 28 -3.69 7.55 -46.67
C ILE A 28 -4.40 6.45 -45.87
N LYS A 29 -4.07 5.19 -46.13
CA LYS A 29 -4.57 4.08 -45.34
C LYS A 29 -3.86 4.01 -43.98
N LYS A 30 -4.63 3.99 -42.91
CA LYS A 30 -4.13 3.90 -41.54
C LYS A 30 -4.88 2.84 -40.74
N PRO A 31 -4.21 2.07 -39.86
CA PRO A 31 -4.85 1.21 -38.87
C PRO A 31 -5.28 2.04 -37.64
N LEU A 32 -6.45 1.73 -37.09
CA LEU A 32 -6.93 2.17 -35.79
C LEU A 32 -7.18 0.94 -34.93
N SER A 33 -6.64 0.90 -33.72
CA SER A 33 -6.96 -0.14 -32.75
C SER A 33 -8.36 0.05 -32.21
N ILE A 34 -9.09 -1.03 -32.04
CA ILE A 34 -10.35 -1.08 -31.28
C ILE A 34 -10.00 -1.84 -29.99
N GLU A 35 -10.09 -1.18 -28.86
CA GLU A 35 -9.73 -1.80 -27.58
C GLU A 35 -10.66 -2.98 -27.26
N ALA A 36 -10.07 -4.05 -26.74
CA ALA A 36 -10.81 -5.19 -26.23
C ALA A 36 -11.36 -4.89 -24.83
N SER A 37 -12.53 -5.39 -24.51
CA SER A 37 -13.03 -5.38 -23.15
C SER A 37 -12.19 -6.34 -22.31
N ARG A 38 -11.74 -5.86 -21.15
CA ARG A 38 -10.99 -6.68 -20.20
C ARG A 38 -11.90 -7.72 -19.56
N GLY A 39 -11.43 -8.96 -19.32
CA GLY A 39 -12.17 -10.00 -18.64
C GLY A 39 -12.58 -9.59 -17.22
N ASN A 40 -13.67 -10.14 -16.74
CA ASN A 40 -14.14 -9.92 -15.37
C ASN A 40 -13.44 -10.84 -14.37
N ILE A 41 -13.48 -10.43 -13.10
CA ILE A 41 -13.02 -11.27 -11.98
C ILE A 41 -14.21 -11.57 -11.08
N TYR A 42 -14.45 -12.84 -10.80
CA TYR A 42 -15.55 -13.34 -9.98
C TYR A 42 -15.02 -14.09 -8.75
N ASP A 43 -15.82 -14.13 -7.70
CA ASP A 43 -15.60 -15.04 -6.57
C ASP A 43 -15.97 -16.48 -6.92
N VAL A 44 -15.87 -17.40 -5.96
CA VAL A 44 -16.20 -18.83 -6.13
C VAL A 44 -17.68 -19.07 -6.47
N ASN A 45 -18.57 -18.18 -6.01
CA ASN A 45 -20.02 -18.25 -6.19
C ASN A 45 -20.51 -17.54 -7.46
N GLY A 46 -19.61 -16.84 -8.18
CA GLY A 46 -19.94 -16.04 -9.36
C GLY A 46 -20.32 -14.60 -9.02
N GLU A 47 -20.05 -14.13 -7.80
CA GLU A 47 -20.19 -12.73 -7.42
C GLU A 47 -19.13 -11.89 -8.12
N LEU A 48 -19.54 -10.75 -8.68
CA LEU A 48 -18.67 -9.91 -9.50
C LEU A 48 -17.76 -9.04 -8.64
N LEU A 49 -16.45 -9.23 -8.76
CA LEU A 49 -15.44 -8.51 -7.99
C LEU A 49 -14.80 -7.38 -8.78
N ALA A 50 -14.46 -7.63 -10.05
CA ALA A 50 -13.90 -6.61 -10.94
C ALA A 50 -14.55 -6.73 -12.34
N TYR A 51 -14.94 -5.59 -12.92
CA TYR A 51 -15.68 -5.55 -14.18
C TYR A 51 -15.42 -4.25 -14.93
N ASN A 52 -15.87 -4.20 -16.19
CA ASN A 52 -15.83 -3.00 -17.00
C ASN A 52 -17.22 -2.37 -17.03
N GLN A 53 -17.30 -1.15 -16.55
CA GLN A 53 -18.50 -0.33 -16.64
C GLN A 53 -18.45 0.50 -17.91
N LEU A 54 -19.53 0.53 -18.68
CA LEU A 54 -19.68 1.47 -19.80
C LEU A 54 -19.58 2.89 -19.26
N ALA A 55 -18.75 3.68 -19.89
CA ALA A 55 -18.53 5.08 -19.59
C ALA A 55 -18.48 5.90 -20.88
N TYR A 56 -18.50 7.20 -20.76
CA TYR A 56 -18.31 8.11 -21.89
C TYR A 56 -17.06 8.95 -21.66
N SER A 57 -16.25 9.08 -22.70
CA SER A 57 -15.07 9.93 -22.72
C SER A 57 -15.27 11.11 -23.64
N VAL A 58 -14.92 12.32 -23.19
CA VAL A 58 -14.81 13.48 -24.06
C VAL A 58 -13.44 13.47 -24.70
N VAL A 59 -13.42 13.48 -26.03
CA VAL A 59 -12.18 13.40 -26.82
C VAL A 59 -12.08 14.56 -27.81
N ILE A 60 -10.84 14.87 -28.24
CA ILE A 60 -10.59 15.89 -29.24
C ILE A 60 -9.72 15.34 -30.39
N SER A 61 -10.10 15.73 -31.63
CA SER A 61 -9.32 15.52 -32.85
C SER A 61 -8.83 16.86 -33.38
N ASP A 62 -7.53 17.15 -33.25
CA ASP A 62 -6.93 18.38 -33.81
C ASP A 62 -6.63 18.19 -35.30
N ASN A 63 -7.70 18.12 -36.12
CA ASN A 63 -7.63 17.89 -37.55
C ASN A 63 -8.25 19.04 -38.37
N GLY A 64 -8.41 20.23 -37.76
CA GLY A 64 -8.95 21.42 -38.40
C GLY A 64 -7.98 22.06 -39.40
N SER A 65 -8.50 22.97 -40.24
CA SER A 65 -7.71 23.80 -41.16
C SER A 65 -7.67 25.23 -40.64
N TYR A 66 -6.49 25.73 -40.34
CA TYR A 66 -6.28 27.07 -39.76
C TYR A 66 -5.45 27.95 -40.72
N SER A 67 -5.68 29.26 -40.71
CA SER A 67 -4.93 30.22 -41.57
C SER A 67 -3.49 30.45 -41.09
N SER A 68 -3.25 30.23 -39.77
CA SER A 68 -1.91 30.39 -39.15
C SER A 68 -1.82 29.61 -37.83
N THR A 69 -0.61 29.34 -37.38
CA THR A 69 -0.36 28.74 -36.04
C THR A 69 -0.94 29.59 -34.91
N LYS A 70 -0.87 30.92 -35.04
CA LYS A 70 -1.45 31.82 -34.02
C LYS A 70 -2.97 31.71 -33.93
N GLU A 71 -3.65 31.61 -35.08
CA GLU A 71 -5.10 31.37 -35.10
C GLU A 71 -5.47 30.01 -34.54
N HIS A 72 -4.73 28.99 -34.93
CA HIS A 72 -4.88 27.61 -34.34
C HIS A 72 -4.76 27.66 -32.82
N ASN A 73 -3.68 28.19 -32.26
CA ASN A 73 -3.48 28.28 -30.83
C ASN A 73 -4.62 29.05 -30.14
N ARG A 74 -5.02 30.18 -30.68
CA ARG A 74 -6.10 31.00 -30.10
C ARG A 74 -7.45 30.29 -30.06
N LEU A 75 -7.82 29.58 -31.14
CA LEU A 75 -9.10 28.87 -31.22
C LEU A 75 -9.10 27.64 -30.34
N LEU A 76 -8.07 26.81 -30.43
CA LEU A 76 -7.95 25.58 -29.66
C LEU A 76 -7.87 25.86 -28.15
N ASN A 77 -7.11 26.87 -27.72
CA ASN A 77 -7.06 27.24 -26.29
C ASN A 77 -8.44 27.71 -25.79
N LYS A 78 -9.21 28.43 -26.63
CA LYS A 78 -10.56 28.86 -26.26
C LYS A 78 -11.51 27.67 -26.12
N GLU A 79 -11.52 26.76 -27.09
CA GLU A 79 -12.37 25.57 -27.09
C GLU A 79 -12.03 24.64 -25.91
N LEU A 80 -10.73 24.41 -25.65
CA LEU A 80 -10.29 23.63 -24.50
C LEU A 80 -10.73 24.25 -23.17
N ASN A 81 -10.53 25.57 -22.99
CA ASN A 81 -10.98 26.24 -21.77
C ASN A 81 -12.50 26.16 -21.59
N GLU A 82 -13.27 26.24 -22.67
CA GLU A 82 -14.74 26.13 -22.62
C GLU A 82 -15.16 24.73 -22.14
N ILE A 83 -14.67 23.68 -22.79
CA ILE A 83 -15.05 22.31 -22.43
C ILE A 83 -14.52 21.90 -21.06
N ILE A 84 -13.31 22.30 -20.69
CA ILE A 84 -12.72 22.03 -19.35
C ILE A 84 -13.61 22.66 -18.25
N ASN A 85 -14.05 23.90 -18.44
CA ASN A 85 -14.96 24.54 -17.49
C ASN A 85 -16.31 23.81 -17.38
N VAL A 86 -16.84 23.33 -18.50
CA VAL A 86 -18.09 22.53 -18.48
C VAL A 86 -17.88 21.23 -17.71
N ILE A 87 -16.76 20.53 -17.95
CA ILE A 87 -16.44 19.29 -17.24
C ILE A 87 -16.33 19.55 -15.74
N LYS A 88 -15.54 20.54 -15.32
CA LYS A 88 -15.32 20.86 -13.90
C LYS A 88 -16.60 21.34 -13.19
N ASN A 89 -17.37 22.20 -13.84
CA ASN A 89 -18.63 22.73 -13.28
C ASN A 89 -19.73 21.64 -13.13
N ASN A 90 -19.60 20.53 -13.83
CA ASN A 90 -20.49 19.37 -13.70
C ASN A 90 -19.85 18.23 -12.84
N GLY A 91 -18.82 18.53 -12.06
CA GLY A 91 -18.19 17.59 -11.13
C GLY A 91 -17.25 16.57 -11.77
N GLY A 92 -16.91 16.75 -13.07
CA GLY A 92 -15.90 15.93 -13.75
C GLY A 92 -14.49 16.50 -13.61
N SER A 93 -13.51 15.70 -13.97
CA SER A 93 -12.08 16.10 -14.03
C SER A 93 -11.49 15.84 -15.40
N ILE A 94 -10.45 16.59 -15.76
CA ILE A 94 -9.71 16.35 -17.00
C ILE A 94 -8.78 15.15 -16.82
N TYR A 95 -8.56 14.42 -17.90
CA TYR A 95 -7.56 13.36 -17.92
C TYR A 95 -6.15 13.98 -17.93
N ASN A 96 -5.40 13.76 -16.87
CA ASN A 96 -4.10 14.40 -16.65
C ASN A 96 -3.00 13.35 -16.42
N ASP A 97 -2.12 13.18 -17.43
CA ASP A 97 -0.90 12.39 -17.35
C ASP A 97 0.37 13.26 -17.50
N PHE A 98 0.22 14.59 -17.36
CA PHE A 98 1.30 15.54 -17.47
C PHE A 98 2.21 15.51 -16.23
N PRO A 99 3.54 15.36 -16.40
CA PRO A 99 4.43 15.13 -15.26
C PRO A 99 4.77 16.39 -14.44
N VAL A 100 3.94 17.42 -14.50
CA VAL A 100 4.01 18.62 -13.65
C VAL A 100 2.64 18.80 -13.02
N VAL A 101 2.58 19.02 -11.73
CA VAL A 101 1.35 19.34 -11.00
C VAL A 101 1.35 20.78 -10.52
N LEU A 102 0.16 21.37 -10.45
CA LEU A 102 -0.08 22.65 -9.79
C LEU A 102 -0.45 22.33 -8.33
N ASN A 103 0.33 22.82 -7.39
CA ASN A 103 0.11 22.67 -5.96
C ASN A 103 -0.95 23.69 -5.47
N ASP A 104 -1.55 23.44 -4.31
CA ASP A 104 -2.57 24.28 -3.71
C ASP A 104 -2.07 25.69 -3.38
N ASP A 105 -0.77 25.86 -3.14
CA ASP A 105 -0.12 27.15 -2.92
C ASP A 105 0.12 27.95 -4.21
N GLY A 106 -0.29 27.39 -5.37
CA GLY A 106 -0.10 28.01 -6.69
C GLY A 106 1.28 27.80 -7.29
N THR A 107 2.15 27.02 -6.65
CA THR A 107 3.45 26.61 -7.19
C THR A 107 3.34 25.37 -8.08
N TYR A 108 4.39 25.05 -8.83
CA TYR A 108 4.44 23.85 -9.66
C TYR A 108 5.54 22.89 -9.19
N SER A 109 5.25 21.60 -9.19
CA SER A 109 6.21 20.55 -8.87
C SER A 109 6.23 19.43 -9.90
N PHE A 110 7.35 18.69 -9.98
CA PHE A 110 7.45 17.50 -10.81
C PHE A 110 6.97 16.25 -10.06
N THR A 111 6.32 15.34 -10.78
CA THR A 111 5.88 14.04 -10.25
C THR A 111 6.90 12.91 -10.44
N PHE A 112 8.09 13.20 -10.95
CA PHE A 112 9.10 12.19 -11.26
C PHE A 112 9.71 11.57 -10.01
N THR A 113 9.88 10.24 -10.07
CA THR A 113 10.63 9.46 -9.08
C THR A 113 12.08 9.20 -9.49
N SER A 114 12.48 9.53 -10.73
CA SER A 114 13.83 9.31 -11.23
C SER A 114 14.35 10.44 -12.11
N GLU A 115 15.64 10.75 -12.00
CA GLU A 115 16.35 11.70 -12.87
C GLU A 115 16.32 11.30 -14.35
N THR A 116 16.26 10.00 -14.64
CA THR A 116 16.18 9.52 -16.03
C THR A 116 14.85 9.88 -16.67
N SER A 117 13.74 9.75 -15.94
CA SER A 117 12.41 10.13 -16.39
C SER A 117 12.32 11.65 -16.61
N LYS A 118 12.86 12.43 -15.67
CA LYS A 118 12.96 13.90 -15.81
C LYS A 118 13.73 14.30 -17.07
N LYS A 119 14.88 13.71 -17.33
CA LYS A 119 15.70 13.99 -18.52
C LYS A 119 14.96 13.67 -19.84
N ARG A 120 14.21 12.57 -19.88
CA ARG A 120 13.38 12.23 -21.05
C ARG A 120 12.29 13.29 -21.27
N PHE A 121 11.56 13.63 -20.21
CA PHE A 121 10.52 14.65 -20.27
C PHE A 121 11.05 16.00 -20.76
N LEU A 122 12.18 16.49 -20.22
CA LEU A 122 12.81 17.73 -20.70
C LEU A 122 13.16 17.65 -22.18
N SER A 123 13.69 16.51 -22.63
CA SER A 123 13.97 16.29 -24.06
C SER A 123 12.71 16.38 -24.92
N ASP A 124 11.60 15.83 -24.47
CA ASP A 124 10.32 15.84 -25.20
C ASP A 124 9.69 17.24 -25.21
N VAL A 125 9.72 17.96 -24.08
CA VAL A 125 9.20 19.32 -23.97
C VAL A 125 9.92 20.27 -24.93
N PHE A 126 11.26 20.26 -24.89
CA PHE A 126 12.09 21.18 -25.72
C PHE A 126 12.33 20.66 -27.13
N GLY A 127 11.93 19.42 -27.45
CA GLY A 127 12.13 18.81 -28.77
C GLY A 127 13.60 18.62 -29.14
N LYS A 128 14.49 18.50 -28.16
CA LYS A 128 15.93 18.35 -28.30
C LYS A 128 16.42 17.11 -27.54
N LYS A 129 17.54 16.52 -27.99
CA LYS A 129 18.23 15.52 -27.15
C LYS A 129 18.74 16.20 -25.87
N TYR A 130 18.74 15.49 -24.74
CA TYR A 130 19.12 16.05 -23.45
C TYR A 130 20.53 16.69 -23.45
N ASP A 131 21.48 16.07 -24.13
CA ASP A 131 22.86 16.58 -24.31
C ASP A 131 22.98 17.85 -25.18
N LYS A 132 21.87 18.29 -25.80
CA LYS A 132 21.75 19.49 -26.64
C LYS A 132 20.81 20.54 -26.07
N LEU A 133 20.39 20.40 -24.82
CA LEU A 133 19.63 21.41 -24.11
C LEU A 133 20.55 22.59 -23.78
N GLU A 134 20.05 23.82 -23.95
CA GLU A 134 20.80 25.04 -23.89
C GLU A 134 20.13 26.07 -22.99
N TYR A 135 20.82 27.17 -22.71
CA TYR A 135 20.21 28.28 -22.01
C TYR A 135 19.15 28.96 -22.87
N ASN A 136 17.92 28.99 -22.43
CA ASN A 136 16.80 29.67 -23.10
C ASN A 136 16.85 31.17 -22.83
N LYS A 137 17.40 31.93 -23.80
CA LYS A 137 17.60 33.37 -23.67
C LYS A 137 16.31 34.18 -23.61
N ALA A 138 15.20 33.64 -24.16
CA ALA A 138 13.92 34.34 -24.19
C ALA A 138 13.22 34.31 -22.82
N LEU A 139 13.38 33.24 -22.08
CA LEU A 139 12.74 33.04 -20.78
C LEU A 139 13.73 33.06 -19.61
N GLY A 140 15.02 33.07 -19.86
CA GLY A 140 16.04 33.33 -18.84
C GLY A 140 16.44 32.14 -17.97
N PHE A 141 16.27 30.89 -18.45
CA PHE A 141 16.63 29.70 -17.69
C PHE A 141 17.42 28.67 -18.52
N ASP A 142 18.09 27.72 -17.83
CA ASP A 142 18.79 26.60 -18.45
C ASP A 142 17.80 25.44 -18.66
N GLU A 143 17.60 25.02 -19.93
CA GLU A 143 16.67 23.95 -20.31
C GLU A 143 16.99 22.60 -19.62
N ALA A 144 18.28 22.33 -19.38
CA ALA A 144 18.70 21.07 -18.72
C ALA A 144 18.38 21.05 -17.21
N ASN A 145 18.28 22.23 -16.59
CA ASN A 145 17.98 22.42 -15.19
C ASN A 145 16.63 23.13 -14.96
N ALA A 146 15.72 23.06 -15.95
CA ALA A 146 14.44 23.75 -15.89
C ALA A 146 13.62 23.27 -14.68
N SER A 147 13.06 24.22 -13.92
CA SER A 147 12.07 23.94 -12.87
C SER A 147 10.70 23.61 -13.48
N ALA A 148 9.79 23.10 -12.68
CA ALA A 148 8.41 22.86 -13.10
C ALA A 148 7.72 24.15 -13.58
N GLN A 149 7.95 25.28 -12.88
CA GLN A 149 7.48 26.61 -13.31
C GLN A 149 8.04 26.98 -14.70
N ASN A 150 9.34 26.77 -14.94
CA ASN A 150 9.95 27.07 -16.24
C ASN A 150 9.31 26.28 -17.39
N ILE A 151 8.87 25.04 -17.13
CA ILE A 151 8.16 24.21 -18.12
C ILE A 151 6.81 24.83 -18.48
N ILE A 152 6.04 25.24 -17.48
CA ILE A 152 4.74 25.89 -17.70
C ILE A 152 4.91 27.20 -18.46
N ASP A 153 5.86 28.04 -18.06
CA ASP A 153 6.17 29.31 -18.71
C ASP A 153 6.60 29.13 -20.18
N PHE A 154 7.44 28.09 -20.42
CA PHE A 154 7.87 27.76 -21.78
C PHE A 154 6.71 27.31 -22.65
N LEU A 155 5.92 26.31 -22.20
CA LEU A 155 4.80 25.76 -22.97
C LEU A 155 3.70 26.80 -23.19
N SER A 156 3.49 27.72 -22.26
CA SER A 156 2.51 28.81 -22.39
C SER A 156 2.94 29.96 -23.31
N SER A 157 4.21 30.07 -23.60
CA SER A 157 4.79 31.15 -24.38
C SER A 157 4.34 31.11 -25.85
N ASP A 158 4.69 32.22 -26.59
CA ASP A 158 4.51 32.35 -28.03
C ASP A 158 5.70 31.83 -28.86
N GLN A 159 6.63 31.09 -28.20
CA GLN A 159 7.77 30.51 -28.89
C GLN A 159 7.33 29.42 -29.87
N ASN A 160 8.20 29.10 -30.82
CA ASN A 160 7.91 28.10 -31.83
C ASN A 160 7.56 26.73 -31.18
N GLU A 161 6.48 26.10 -31.62
CA GLU A 161 5.92 24.86 -31.10
C GLU A 161 5.32 24.95 -29.68
N CYS A 162 5.22 26.15 -29.10
CA CYS A 162 4.52 26.43 -27.85
C CYS A 162 3.06 26.84 -28.07
N PHE A 163 2.29 27.01 -27.01
CA PHE A 163 0.85 27.07 -27.11
C PHE A 163 0.23 28.48 -27.19
N ASP A 164 1.02 29.53 -27.01
CA ASP A 164 0.58 30.95 -27.07
C ASP A 164 -0.67 31.18 -26.19
N ILE A 165 -0.57 30.80 -24.90
CA ILE A 165 -1.70 30.88 -23.97
C ILE A 165 -1.85 32.31 -23.48
N SER A 166 -3.04 32.90 -23.58
CA SER A 166 -3.31 34.27 -23.20
C SER A 166 -3.14 34.52 -21.72
N SER A 167 -2.43 35.55 -21.30
CA SER A 167 -2.32 36.00 -19.89
C SER A 167 -3.64 36.44 -19.24
N LYS A 168 -4.78 36.32 -19.94
CA LYS A 168 -6.12 36.54 -19.38
C LYS A 168 -6.67 35.32 -18.64
N TYR A 169 -6.13 34.12 -18.88
CA TYR A 169 -6.47 32.93 -18.12
C TYR A 169 -5.78 32.98 -16.75
N ASP A 170 -6.47 32.54 -15.72
CA ASP A 170 -5.88 32.37 -14.38
C ASP A 170 -4.87 31.22 -14.35
N THR A 171 -4.25 31.01 -13.21
CA THR A 171 -3.22 29.97 -13.03
C THR A 171 -3.76 28.57 -13.32
N GLN A 172 -4.97 28.24 -12.79
CA GLN A 172 -5.59 26.95 -12.98
C GLN A 172 -5.98 26.70 -14.44
N ALA A 173 -6.64 27.65 -15.08
CA ALA A 173 -7.02 27.54 -16.50
C ALA A 173 -5.81 27.46 -17.42
N THR A 174 -4.74 28.19 -17.11
CA THR A 174 -3.47 28.11 -17.84
C THR A 174 -2.87 26.71 -17.73
N TYR A 175 -2.80 26.16 -16.53
CA TYR A 175 -2.31 24.82 -16.27
C TYR A 175 -3.14 23.77 -17.02
N ASP A 176 -4.45 23.78 -16.89
CA ASP A 176 -5.36 22.84 -17.55
C ASP A 176 -5.20 22.85 -19.08
N ILE A 177 -5.09 24.05 -19.66
CA ILE A 177 -4.83 24.20 -21.10
C ILE A 177 -3.49 23.62 -21.47
N VAL A 178 -2.43 23.85 -20.67
CA VAL A 178 -1.09 23.29 -20.91
C VAL A 178 -1.15 21.77 -20.91
N VAL A 179 -1.82 21.15 -19.92
CA VAL A 179 -2.00 19.70 -19.82
C VAL A 179 -2.62 19.15 -21.11
N MET A 180 -3.76 19.69 -21.53
CA MET A 180 -4.45 19.20 -22.73
C MET A 180 -3.69 19.48 -24.02
N ARG A 181 -3.07 20.65 -24.16
CA ARG A 181 -2.23 20.99 -25.32
C ARG A 181 -1.00 20.10 -25.42
N TYR A 182 -0.42 19.73 -24.28
CA TYR A 182 0.70 18.80 -24.24
C TYR A 182 0.27 17.39 -24.69
N ALA A 183 -0.85 16.90 -24.22
CA ALA A 183 -1.43 15.62 -24.66
C ALA A 183 -1.72 15.60 -26.17
N ILE A 184 -2.30 16.67 -26.73
CA ILE A 184 -2.52 16.83 -28.17
C ILE A 184 -1.19 16.86 -28.93
N LYS A 185 -0.16 17.56 -28.39
CA LYS A 185 1.19 17.62 -28.99
C LYS A 185 1.84 16.24 -29.07
N GLN A 186 1.64 15.36 -28.10
CA GLN A 186 2.13 13.98 -28.15
C GLN A 186 1.51 13.19 -29.30
N ASN A 187 0.25 13.47 -29.66
CA ASN A 187 -0.45 12.82 -30.79
C ASN A 187 -0.20 13.49 -32.16
N ARG A 188 0.70 14.48 -32.27
CA ARG A 188 0.91 15.28 -33.51
C ARG A 188 1.23 14.47 -34.76
N PHE A 189 1.83 13.30 -34.63
CA PHE A 189 2.13 12.41 -35.77
C PHE A 189 1.02 11.39 -36.06
N THR A 190 0.02 11.32 -35.21
CA THR A 190 -1.11 10.42 -35.29
C THR A 190 -2.43 11.15 -35.18
N LYS A 191 -2.58 12.29 -35.85
CA LYS A 191 -3.75 13.19 -35.79
C LYS A 191 -5.10 12.54 -36.13
N TYR A 192 -5.08 11.33 -36.66
CA TYR A 192 -6.28 10.51 -36.89
C TYR A 192 -6.74 9.77 -35.63
N LYS A 193 -5.96 9.77 -34.56
CA LYS A 193 -6.36 9.34 -33.22
C LYS A 193 -6.89 10.50 -32.43
N THR A 194 -7.93 10.27 -31.70
CA THR A 194 -8.47 11.23 -30.71
C THR A 194 -7.54 11.36 -29.51
N THR A 195 -7.57 12.51 -28.86
CA THR A 195 -6.94 12.74 -27.55
C THR A 195 -8.02 12.87 -26.49
N THR A 196 -7.94 12.08 -25.43
CA THR A 196 -8.93 12.12 -24.36
C THR A 196 -8.76 13.39 -23.54
N ILE A 197 -9.89 14.13 -23.35
CA ILE A 197 -9.98 15.30 -22.48
C ILE A 197 -10.42 14.89 -21.09
N ALA A 198 -11.48 14.05 -21.00
CA ALA A 198 -12.00 13.55 -19.73
C ALA A 198 -12.58 12.15 -19.93
N LYS A 199 -12.49 11.32 -18.90
CA LYS A 199 -13.10 9.98 -18.83
C LYS A 199 -14.23 9.97 -17.82
N ASP A 200 -15.11 8.97 -17.94
CA ASP A 200 -16.25 8.75 -17.03
C ASP A 200 -17.10 10.02 -16.82
N VAL A 201 -17.42 10.69 -17.93
CA VAL A 201 -18.22 11.91 -17.88
C VAL A 201 -19.70 11.60 -17.72
N ASN A 202 -20.40 12.43 -16.96
CA ASN A 202 -21.83 12.28 -16.73
C ASN A 202 -22.70 12.71 -17.94
N ASP A 203 -23.98 12.34 -17.93
CA ASP A 203 -24.92 12.62 -19.01
C ASP A 203 -25.05 14.11 -19.33
N SER A 204 -24.87 15.01 -18.37
CA SER A 204 -24.95 16.45 -18.57
C SER A 204 -23.81 16.95 -19.46
N ILE A 205 -22.60 16.42 -19.29
CA ILE A 205 -21.44 16.73 -20.13
C ILE A 205 -21.65 16.15 -21.54
N VAL A 206 -22.11 14.89 -21.61
CA VAL A 206 -22.46 14.23 -22.90
C VAL A 206 -23.48 15.06 -23.70
N ALA A 207 -24.54 15.49 -23.04
CA ALA A 207 -25.58 16.33 -23.67
C ALA A 207 -24.99 17.65 -24.16
N TYR A 208 -24.17 18.33 -23.31
CA TYR A 208 -23.56 19.61 -23.69
C TYR A 208 -22.70 19.47 -24.95
N VAL A 209 -21.81 18.47 -25.00
CA VAL A 209 -20.90 18.26 -26.14
C VAL A 209 -21.71 17.97 -27.41
N ASN A 210 -22.76 17.16 -27.33
CA ASN A 210 -23.62 16.83 -28.49
C ASN A 210 -24.43 18.04 -28.98
N GLU A 211 -24.93 18.88 -28.07
CA GLU A 211 -25.68 20.09 -28.40
C GLU A 211 -24.82 21.20 -29.02
N HIS A 212 -23.54 21.26 -28.65
CA HIS A 212 -22.59 22.29 -29.11
C HIS A 212 -21.59 21.77 -30.17
N SER A 213 -21.88 20.64 -30.78
CA SER A 213 -21.00 19.98 -31.77
C SER A 213 -20.66 20.83 -32.99
N ASP A 214 -21.44 21.90 -33.29
CA ASP A 214 -21.20 22.88 -34.33
C ASP A 214 -20.17 23.96 -33.91
N THR A 215 -19.99 24.22 -32.62
CA THR A 215 -19.09 25.23 -32.07
C THR A 215 -17.82 24.62 -31.44
N LEU A 216 -17.93 23.40 -30.93
CA LEU A 216 -16.79 22.63 -30.36
C LEU A 216 -16.14 21.79 -31.48
N THR A 217 -15.27 22.46 -32.25
CA THR A 217 -14.72 21.87 -33.47
C THR A 217 -13.71 20.75 -33.14
N GLY A 218 -14.04 19.51 -33.50
CA GLY A 218 -13.21 18.34 -33.28
C GLY A 218 -13.39 17.69 -31.91
N ILE A 219 -14.18 18.26 -31.03
CA ILE A 219 -14.57 17.65 -29.75
C ILE A 219 -15.77 16.74 -29.95
N SER A 220 -15.73 15.55 -29.42
CA SER A 220 -16.82 14.56 -29.50
C SER A 220 -16.84 13.68 -28.23
N VAL A 221 -17.95 12.94 -28.11
CA VAL A 221 -18.06 11.89 -27.07
C VAL A 221 -17.83 10.54 -27.73
N GLU A 222 -17.02 9.73 -27.10
CA GLU A 222 -16.78 8.33 -27.45
C GLU A 222 -17.23 7.42 -26.31
N GLU A 223 -17.78 6.25 -26.67
CA GLU A 223 -18.03 5.19 -25.69
C GLU A 223 -16.66 4.62 -25.25
N ASP A 224 -16.52 4.46 -23.95
CA ASP A 224 -15.32 3.95 -23.30
C ASP A 224 -15.72 2.95 -22.20
N THR A 225 -14.78 2.29 -21.62
CA THR A 225 -15.01 1.43 -20.46
C THR A 225 -14.04 1.77 -19.35
N ILE A 226 -14.53 1.81 -18.14
CA ILE A 226 -13.71 2.00 -16.95
C ILE A 226 -13.72 0.74 -16.09
N ARG A 227 -12.57 0.41 -15.53
CA ARG A 227 -12.42 -0.72 -14.60
C ARG A 227 -13.01 -0.33 -13.26
N LYS A 228 -13.94 -1.13 -12.74
CA LYS A 228 -14.56 -0.97 -11.41
C LYS A 228 -14.36 -2.22 -10.56
N TYR A 229 -14.28 -1.98 -9.26
CA TYR A 229 -14.13 -3.02 -8.25
C TYR A 229 -15.26 -2.93 -7.24
N ASN A 230 -15.96 -4.03 -7.04
CA ASN A 230 -16.90 -4.19 -5.94
C ASN A 230 -16.10 -4.61 -4.69
N TYR A 231 -16.58 -4.26 -3.52
CA TYR A 231 -15.94 -4.61 -2.24
C TYR A 231 -14.48 -4.14 -2.08
N PRO A 232 -14.12 -2.91 -2.50
CA PRO A 232 -12.73 -2.48 -2.66
C PRO A 232 -11.88 -2.68 -1.41
N GLU A 233 -12.38 -2.32 -0.22
CA GLU A 233 -11.64 -2.44 1.04
C GLU A 233 -11.26 -3.88 1.39
N TYR A 234 -12.09 -4.86 1.01
CA TYR A 234 -11.90 -6.26 1.38
C TYR A 234 -11.02 -7.05 0.43
N ILE A 235 -10.85 -6.55 -0.81
CA ILE A 235 -10.17 -7.31 -1.88
C ILE A 235 -8.99 -6.55 -2.52
N SER A 236 -8.76 -5.28 -2.18
CA SER A 236 -7.72 -4.45 -2.84
C SER A 236 -6.35 -5.10 -2.82
N SER A 237 -5.94 -5.66 -1.70
CA SER A 237 -4.65 -6.33 -1.55
C SER A 237 -4.52 -7.64 -2.33
N LEU A 238 -5.63 -8.22 -2.81
CA LEU A 238 -5.67 -9.41 -3.65
C LEU A 238 -5.75 -9.08 -5.12
N ILE A 239 -6.76 -8.28 -5.50
CA ILE A 239 -7.07 -8.00 -6.91
C ILE A 239 -6.12 -6.96 -7.46
N GLY A 240 -5.75 -5.96 -6.66
CA GLY A 240 -4.97 -4.83 -7.14
C GLY A 240 -5.81 -3.87 -7.97
N TYR A 241 -5.20 -3.23 -8.96
CA TYR A 241 -5.85 -2.23 -9.81
C TYR A 241 -5.20 -2.17 -11.19
N THR A 242 -5.89 -1.52 -12.14
CA THR A 242 -5.38 -1.28 -13.50
C THR A 242 -4.92 0.17 -13.64
N GLY A 243 -3.92 0.40 -14.50
CA GLY A 243 -3.42 1.73 -14.81
C GLY A 243 -2.64 1.75 -16.10
N LYS A 244 -2.21 2.95 -16.53
CA LYS A 244 -1.43 3.12 -17.74
C LYS A 244 -0.11 2.36 -17.62
N ILE A 245 0.28 1.67 -18.69
CA ILE A 245 1.54 0.93 -18.77
C ILE A 245 2.73 1.88 -18.61
N SER A 246 3.67 1.52 -17.75
CA SER A 246 4.95 2.22 -17.64
C SER A 246 5.93 1.74 -18.72
N THR A 247 7.02 2.50 -18.93
CA THR A 247 8.06 2.11 -19.89
C THR A 247 8.69 0.75 -19.55
N ASP A 248 8.87 0.46 -18.26
CA ASP A 248 9.50 -0.79 -17.84
C ASP A 248 8.55 -1.98 -18.04
N GLU A 249 7.27 -1.82 -17.69
CA GLU A 249 6.22 -2.82 -17.98
C GLU A 249 6.05 -3.06 -19.48
N TYR A 250 6.05 -1.98 -20.28
CA TYR A 250 6.00 -2.11 -21.74
C TYR A 250 7.18 -2.91 -22.29
N ASN A 251 8.40 -2.59 -21.83
CA ASN A 251 9.60 -3.31 -22.24
C ASN A 251 9.58 -4.79 -21.83
N GLU A 252 8.90 -5.14 -20.75
CA GLU A 252 8.76 -6.52 -20.30
C GLU A 252 7.65 -7.24 -21.07
N LEU A 253 6.44 -6.69 -21.09
CA LEU A 253 5.27 -7.32 -21.68
C LEU A 253 5.37 -7.44 -23.22
N SER A 254 6.01 -6.46 -23.89
CA SER A 254 6.21 -6.48 -25.34
C SER A 254 7.20 -7.53 -25.81
N LYS A 255 7.95 -8.19 -24.92
CA LYS A 255 8.80 -9.32 -25.30
C LYS A 255 7.99 -10.56 -25.68
N ASP A 256 6.86 -10.76 -25.00
CA ASP A 256 6.01 -11.93 -25.17
C ASP A 256 4.83 -11.66 -26.11
N ASP A 257 4.36 -10.39 -26.18
CA ASP A 257 3.26 -9.96 -27.04
C ASP A 257 3.54 -8.55 -27.61
N ASP A 258 3.87 -8.49 -28.89
CA ASP A 258 4.19 -7.25 -29.63
C ASP A 258 2.96 -6.34 -29.88
N SER A 259 1.77 -6.78 -29.51
CA SER A 259 0.54 -5.99 -29.61
C SER A 259 0.41 -4.91 -28.52
N TYR A 260 1.26 -4.94 -27.47
CA TYR A 260 1.26 -3.89 -26.46
C TYR A 260 1.71 -2.54 -27.02
N THR A 261 1.11 -1.48 -26.54
CA THR A 261 1.49 -0.10 -26.85
C THR A 261 1.75 0.70 -25.56
N GLN A 262 2.48 1.81 -25.66
CA GLN A 262 2.78 2.67 -24.51
C GLN A 262 1.56 3.41 -23.93
N ASN A 263 0.39 3.22 -24.52
CA ASN A 263 -0.86 3.83 -24.06
C ASN A 263 -1.84 2.81 -23.47
N ASP A 264 -1.48 1.53 -23.45
CA ASP A 264 -2.38 0.48 -22.96
C ASP A 264 -2.60 0.59 -21.45
N MET A 265 -3.80 0.16 -21.03
CA MET A 265 -4.14 -0.04 -19.63
C MET A 265 -3.81 -1.48 -19.24
N VAL A 266 -3.02 -1.66 -18.18
CA VAL A 266 -2.56 -2.98 -17.71
C VAL A 266 -2.80 -3.13 -16.22
N GLY A 267 -2.79 -4.36 -15.72
CA GLY A 267 -2.78 -4.64 -14.28
C GLY A 267 -1.49 -4.14 -13.63
N LYS A 268 -1.61 -3.33 -12.58
CA LYS A 268 -0.47 -2.71 -11.87
C LYS A 268 -0.03 -3.50 -10.65
N SER A 269 -0.92 -4.25 -10.05
CA SER A 269 -0.65 -5.07 -8.87
C SER A 269 -1.64 -6.22 -8.76
N GLY A 270 -1.41 -7.14 -7.82
CA GLY A 270 -2.32 -8.22 -7.48
C GLY A 270 -2.65 -9.16 -8.63
N LEU A 271 -3.88 -9.68 -8.63
CA LEU A 271 -4.36 -10.62 -9.66
C LEU A 271 -4.59 -9.93 -11.01
N GLU A 272 -4.90 -8.63 -11.02
CA GLU A 272 -4.97 -7.84 -12.27
C GLU A 272 -3.64 -7.89 -13.02
N GLN A 273 -2.51 -7.77 -12.31
CA GLN A 273 -1.18 -7.88 -12.90
C GLN A 273 -0.81 -9.33 -13.24
N TYR A 274 -1.06 -10.26 -12.33
CA TYR A 274 -0.65 -11.65 -12.52
C TYR A 274 -1.38 -12.31 -13.69
N TYR A 275 -2.69 -12.03 -13.86
CA TYR A 275 -3.50 -12.57 -14.94
C TYR A 275 -3.66 -11.63 -16.13
N GLU A 276 -2.79 -10.62 -16.28
CA GLU A 276 -2.81 -9.65 -17.38
C GLU A 276 -3.01 -10.30 -18.74
N SER A 277 -2.23 -11.35 -19.06
CA SER A 277 -2.28 -12.05 -20.35
C SER A 277 -3.61 -12.76 -20.64
N TYR A 278 -4.39 -13.07 -19.60
CA TYR A 278 -5.73 -13.66 -19.77
C TYR A 278 -6.82 -12.58 -19.77
N LEU A 279 -6.67 -11.58 -18.90
CA LEU A 279 -7.68 -10.54 -18.70
C LEU A 279 -7.73 -9.52 -19.83
N ARG A 280 -6.59 -9.17 -20.46
CA ARG A 280 -6.48 -8.08 -21.45
C ARG A 280 -7.35 -8.30 -22.68
N GLY A 281 -7.53 -9.52 -23.16
CA GLY A 281 -8.18 -9.79 -24.44
C GLY A 281 -7.28 -9.49 -25.64
N LYS A 282 -7.87 -9.40 -26.81
CA LYS A 282 -7.19 -9.11 -28.07
C LYS A 282 -7.85 -7.95 -28.78
N ASN A 283 -7.13 -6.87 -28.96
CA ASN A 283 -7.63 -5.68 -29.67
C ASN A 283 -8.01 -6.01 -31.10
N GLY A 284 -9.10 -5.40 -31.56
CA GLY A 284 -9.51 -5.39 -32.96
C GLY A 284 -8.75 -4.31 -33.75
N GLU A 285 -8.90 -4.36 -35.06
CA GLU A 285 -8.31 -3.38 -35.97
C GLU A 285 -9.34 -2.82 -36.96
N LYS A 286 -9.34 -1.49 -37.11
CA LYS A 286 -10.15 -0.78 -38.10
C LYS A 286 -9.20 -0.13 -39.10
N GLN A 287 -9.27 -0.52 -40.35
CA GLN A 287 -8.53 0.12 -41.43
C GLN A 287 -9.31 1.30 -41.98
N VAL A 288 -8.74 2.49 -41.97
CA VAL A 288 -9.42 3.72 -42.40
C VAL A 288 -8.61 4.46 -43.46
N TYR A 289 -9.31 5.17 -44.36
CA TYR A 289 -8.72 6.20 -45.20
C TYR A 289 -8.78 7.55 -44.48
N VAL A 290 -7.63 8.20 -44.31
CA VAL A 290 -7.54 9.57 -43.77
C VAL A 290 -7.02 10.51 -44.81
N ASN A 291 -7.45 11.76 -44.77
CA ASN A 291 -6.92 12.83 -45.62
C ASN A 291 -5.60 13.38 -45.05
N ASN A 292 -5.02 14.37 -45.70
CA ASN A 292 -3.76 15.02 -45.35
C ASN A 292 -3.74 15.75 -44.00
N VAL A 293 -4.91 16.03 -43.41
CA VAL A 293 -5.06 16.63 -42.07
C VAL A 293 -5.43 15.62 -40.99
N GLY A 294 -5.57 14.33 -41.36
CA GLY A 294 -5.87 13.24 -40.42
C GLY A 294 -7.37 12.93 -40.28
N LYS A 295 -8.26 13.64 -40.99
CA LYS A 295 -9.71 13.34 -40.91
C LYS A 295 -10.02 12.01 -41.57
N ILE A 296 -10.77 11.13 -40.89
CA ILE A 296 -11.23 9.87 -41.43
C ILE A 296 -12.33 10.13 -42.51
N ASN A 297 -12.13 9.57 -43.70
CA ASN A 297 -13.04 9.70 -44.81
C ASN A 297 -13.87 8.44 -45.03
N GLU A 298 -13.25 7.26 -44.83
CA GLU A 298 -13.90 5.98 -45.11
C GLU A 298 -13.29 4.86 -44.23
N VAL A 299 -14.12 3.90 -43.82
CA VAL A 299 -13.71 2.66 -43.16
C VAL A 299 -13.61 1.57 -44.21
N ILE A 300 -12.42 0.99 -44.37
CA ILE A 300 -12.12 -0.04 -45.40
C ILE A 300 -12.50 -1.43 -44.90
N SER A 301 -12.07 -1.76 -43.69
CA SER A 301 -12.33 -3.04 -43.03
C SER A 301 -12.31 -2.88 -41.52
N GLN A 302 -12.96 -3.80 -40.83
CA GLN A 302 -12.96 -3.86 -39.38
C GLN A 302 -12.88 -5.31 -38.93
N GLU A 303 -11.91 -5.59 -38.03
CA GLU A 303 -11.86 -6.80 -37.23
C GLU A 303 -12.30 -6.45 -35.84
N ASN A 304 -13.28 -7.17 -35.31
CA ASN A 304 -13.79 -6.89 -33.98
C ASN A 304 -12.78 -7.36 -32.89
N PRO A 305 -12.70 -6.67 -31.77
CA PRO A 305 -11.89 -7.13 -30.65
C PRO A 305 -12.45 -8.42 -30.06
N VAL A 306 -11.60 -9.19 -29.40
CA VAL A 306 -11.96 -10.36 -28.61
C VAL A 306 -11.79 -10.01 -27.16
N SER A 307 -12.87 -10.09 -26.39
CA SER A 307 -12.84 -9.80 -24.95
C SER A 307 -11.84 -10.70 -24.21
N GLY A 308 -11.29 -10.20 -23.13
CA GLY A 308 -10.46 -10.98 -22.23
C GLY A 308 -11.24 -12.10 -21.56
N ASN A 309 -10.50 -13.05 -21.02
CA ASN A 309 -11.07 -14.20 -20.33
C ASN A 309 -11.47 -13.82 -18.91
N ASP A 310 -12.57 -14.36 -18.45
CA ASP A 310 -13.06 -14.19 -17.08
C ASP A 310 -12.27 -15.10 -16.12
N VAL A 311 -11.90 -14.55 -14.96
CA VAL A 311 -11.18 -15.25 -13.89
C VAL A 311 -12.11 -15.48 -12.71
N TYR A 312 -12.32 -16.75 -12.34
CA TYR A 312 -13.05 -17.15 -11.14
C TYR A 312 -12.06 -17.52 -10.05
N LEU A 313 -12.22 -16.89 -8.89
CA LEU A 313 -11.39 -17.13 -7.73
C LEU A 313 -11.96 -18.26 -6.86
N SER A 314 -11.16 -18.78 -5.96
CA SER A 314 -11.59 -19.71 -4.90
C SER A 314 -12.13 -18.98 -3.67
N ILE A 315 -11.88 -17.67 -3.57
CA ILE A 315 -12.36 -16.82 -2.47
C ILE A 315 -13.87 -16.71 -2.48
N ASP A 316 -14.50 -16.81 -1.31
CA ASP A 316 -15.87 -16.43 -1.05
C ASP A 316 -15.90 -15.01 -0.50
N ILE A 317 -16.47 -14.06 -1.26
CA ILE A 317 -16.41 -12.63 -0.90
C ILE A 317 -17.17 -12.32 0.39
N LYS A 318 -18.24 -13.06 0.70
CA LYS A 318 -18.98 -12.86 1.95
C LYS A 318 -18.17 -13.31 3.16
N LEU A 319 -17.47 -14.43 3.03
CA LEU A 319 -16.54 -14.88 4.07
C LEU A 319 -15.34 -13.93 4.20
N GLN A 320 -14.83 -13.41 3.09
CA GLN A 320 -13.75 -12.41 3.07
C GLN A 320 -14.16 -11.14 3.82
N GLU A 321 -15.34 -10.58 3.50
CA GLU A 321 -15.91 -9.40 4.15
C GLU A 321 -16.16 -9.64 5.65
N ALA A 322 -16.80 -10.76 6.00
CA ALA A 322 -17.06 -11.10 7.38
C ALA A 322 -15.77 -11.26 8.19
N THR A 323 -14.76 -11.94 7.60
CA THR A 323 -13.46 -12.12 8.24
C THR A 323 -12.75 -10.79 8.46
N TYR A 324 -12.82 -9.86 7.48
CA TYR A 324 -12.24 -8.53 7.61
C TYR A 324 -12.89 -7.75 8.76
N LYS A 325 -14.23 -7.67 8.77
CA LYS A 325 -14.98 -6.92 9.79
C LYS A 325 -14.79 -7.49 11.20
N LEU A 326 -14.76 -8.81 11.33
CA LEU A 326 -14.53 -9.46 12.63
C LEU A 326 -13.10 -9.28 13.13
N LEU A 327 -12.12 -9.26 12.24
CA LEU A 327 -10.74 -8.97 12.58
C LEU A 327 -10.56 -7.50 12.99
N GLU A 328 -11.16 -6.57 12.26
CA GLU A 328 -11.18 -5.14 12.58
C GLU A 328 -11.83 -4.87 13.94
N GLN A 329 -12.99 -5.50 14.20
CA GLN A 329 -13.68 -5.40 15.49
C GLN A 329 -12.81 -5.90 16.64
N GLU A 330 -12.11 -7.03 16.47
CA GLU A 330 -11.20 -7.55 17.49
C GLU A 330 -10.05 -6.57 17.75
N ILE A 331 -9.45 -6.03 16.71
CA ILE A 331 -8.37 -5.03 16.83
C ILE A 331 -8.89 -3.77 17.53
N ALA A 332 -10.07 -3.27 17.14
CA ALA A 332 -10.73 -2.14 17.79
C ALA A 332 -11.02 -2.40 19.28
N GLY A 333 -11.45 -3.62 19.62
CA GLY A 333 -11.68 -4.05 20.99
C GLY A 333 -10.42 -4.02 21.84
N ILE A 334 -9.29 -4.46 21.29
CA ILE A 334 -7.99 -4.37 21.97
C ILE A 334 -7.64 -2.91 22.25
N VAL A 335 -7.65 -2.05 21.22
CA VAL A 335 -7.34 -0.62 21.35
C VAL A 335 -8.28 0.04 22.36
N TYR A 336 -9.59 -0.18 22.26
CA TYR A 336 -10.60 0.32 23.19
C TYR A 336 -10.28 -0.07 24.64
N SER A 337 -9.98 -1.36 24.87
CA SER A 337 -9.62 -1.87 26.18
C SER A 337 -8.35 -1.23 26.76
N LYS A 338 -7.32 -1.03 25.91
CA LYS A 338 -6.06 -0.43 26.32
C LYS A 338 -6.18 1.06 26.62
N ILE A 339 -7.02 1.79 25.90
CA ILE A 339 -7.36 3.19 26.22
C ILE A 339 -8.14 3.25 27.55
N LYS A 340 -9.13 2.37 27.72
CA LYS A 340 -9.96 2.31 28.92
C LYS A 340 -9.17 1.95 30.18
N SER A 341 -8.15 1.09 30.07
CA SER A 341 -7.24 0.75 31.18
C SER A 341 -6.18 1.81 31.45
N GLY A 342 -5.97 2.74 30.53
CA GLY A 342 -4.92 3.76 30.60
C GLY A 342 -3.54 3.25 30.17
N GLU A 343 -3.43 2.06 29.63
CA GLU A 343 -2.18 1.56 29.00
C GLU A 343 -1.84 2.37 27.74
N ILE A 344 -2.85 2.79 26.97
CA ILE A 344 -2.74 3.80 25.94
C ILE A 344 -3.31 5.10 26.51
N PRO A 345 -2.46 6.12 26.78
CA PRO A 345 -2.94 7.41 27.24
C PRO A 345 -3.86 8.09 26.23
N ILE A 346 -4.91 8.75 26.68
CA ILE A 346 -5.83 9.45 25.76
C ILE A 346 -5.12 10.55 24.94
N GLY A 347 -4.05 11.15 25.48
CA GLY A 347 -3.20 12.10 24.75
C GLY A 347 -2.59 11.50 23.49
N ASP A 348 -2.21 10.22 23.56
CA ASP A 348 -1.66 9.50 22.41
C ASP A 348 -2.74 9.27 21.35
N VAL A 349 -3.99 9.03 21.76
CA VAL A 349 -5.12 8.92 20.82
C VAL A 349 -5.41 10.25 20.13
N TYR A 350 -5.38 11.37 20.88
CA TYR A 350 -5.50 12.70 20.29
C TYR A 350 -4.38 13.00 19.30
N PHE A 351 -3.16 12.67 19.68
CA PHE A 351 -2.01 12.86 18.79
C PHE A 351 -2.07 11.92 17.57
N ALA A 352 -2.57 10.70 17.73
CA ALA A 352 -2.73 9.73 16.64
C ALA A 352 -3.55 10.28 15.48
N LEU A 353 -4.62 11.04 15.75
CA LEU A 353 -5.44 11.70 14.71
C LEU A 353 -4.61 12.64 13.82
N ILE A 354 -3.64 13.34 14.42
CA ILE A 354 -2.70 14.22 13.69
C ILE A 354 -1.60 13.39 13.03
N ASN A 355 -1.02 12.46 13.78
CA ASN A 355 0.16 11.73 13.39
C ASN A 355 -0.07 10.85 12.17
N ASN A 356 -1.30 10.31 12.03
CA ASN A 356 -1.70 9.49 10.89
C ASN A 356 -2.57 10.23 9.85
N ASN A 357 -2.53 11.56 9.86
CA ASN A 357 -3.22 12.42 8.89
C ASN A 357 -4.76 12.19 8.83
N VAL A 358 -5.38 11.72 9.92
CA VAL A 358 -6.85 11.70 10.02
C VAL A 358 -7.37 13.13 10.03
N VAL A 359 -6.66 14.02 10.72
CA VAL A 359 -6.82 15.47 10.65
C VAL A 359 -5.76 16.01 9.69
N ASP A 360 -6.20 16.67 8.63
CA ASP A 360 -5.33 17.27 7.62
C ASP A 360 -4.78 18.61 8.12
N LEU A 361 -3.50 18.63 8.45
CA LEU A 361 -2.81 19.83 8.91
C LEU A 361 -2.63 20.87 7.81
N THR A 362 -2.65 20.48 6.54
CA THR A 362 -2.44 21.40 5.42
C THR A 362 -3.62 22.34 5.22
N HIS A 363 -4.82 21.87 5.61
CA HIS A 363 -6.03 22.68 5.56
C HIS A 363 -6.08 23.82 6.60
N PHE A 364 -5.29 23.73 7.68
CA PHE A 364 -5.34 24.72 8.78
C PHE A 364 -5.01 26.15 8.36
N ASN A 365 -4.28 26.33 7.27
CA ASN A 365 -3.92 27.63 6.69
C ASN A 365 -4.68 27.94 5.38
N ALA A 366 -5.66 27.11 5.01
CA ALA A 366 -6.45 27.31 3.81
C ALA A 366 -7.39 28.54 3.94
N PRO A 367 -7.80 29.19 2.84
CA PRO A 367 -8.70 30.34 2.87
C PRO A 367 -10.07 30.02 3.46
N ASP A 368 -10.51 28.78 3.41
CA ASP A 368 -11.78 28.25 3.91
C ASP A 368 -11.64 27.48 5.23
N ALA A 369 -10.45 27.50 5.86
CA ALA A 369 -10.19 26.88 7.15
C ALA A 369 -11.18 27.36 8.22
N SER A 370 -11.67 26.43 9.05
CA SER A 370 -12.59 26.71 10.15
C SER A 370 -11.94 27.61 11.22
N ALA A 371 -12.74 28.21 12.06
CA ALA A 371 -12.24 29.02 13.19
C ALA A 371 -11.37 28.17 14.14
N THR A 372 -11.66 26.87 14.30
CA THR A 372 -10.89 25.93 15.11
C THR A 372 -9.53 25.68 14.50
N GLU A 373 -9.46 25.42 13.20
CA GLU A 373 -8.21 25.21 12.46
C GLU A 373 -7.31 26.43 12.52
N GLN A 374 -7.85 27.62 12.25
CA GLN A 374 -7.11 28.88 12.32
C GLN A 374 -6.56 29.16 13.72
N ALA A 375 -7.34 28.87 14.78
CA ALA A 375 -6.88 29.05 16.16
C ALA A 375 -5.71 28.13 16.49
N ILE A 376 -5.77 26.87 16.06
CA ILE A 376 -4.70 25.90 16.25
C ILE A 376 -3.46 26.30 15.45
N TYR A 377 -3.62 26.71 14.19
CA TYR A 377 -2.52 27.16 13.34
C TYR A 377 -1.78 28.38 13.92
N ASN A 378 -2.52 29.37 14.43
CA ASN A 378 -1.92 30.54 15.07
C ASN A 378 -1.10 30.14 16.31
N SER A 379 -1.58 29.18 17.10
CA SER A 379 -0.83 28.64 18.24
C SER A 379 0.41 27.89 17.79
N PHE A 380 0.28 27.05 16.76
CA PHE A 380 1.38 26.29 16.16
C PHE A 380 2.49 27.20 15.63
N SER A 381 2.15 28.29 14.93
CA SER A 381 3.14 29.22 14.38
C SER A 381 4.06 29.82 15.46
N GLY A 382 3.52 30.10 16.66
CA GLY A 382 4.33 30.53 17.80
C GLY A 382 5.24 29.43 18.32
N GLN A 383 4.70 28.21 18.51
CA GLN A 383 5.46 27.05 18.98
C GLN A 383 6.55 26.62 17.98
N LEU A 384 6.31 26.75 16.68
CA LEU A 384 7.32 26.50 15.65
C LEU A 384 8.52 27.44 15.82
N GLN A 385 8.28 28.76 16.04
CA GLN A 385 9.37 29.72 16.24
C GLN A 385 10.15 29.41 17.54
N ASP A 386 9.48 28.98 18.60
CA ASP A 386 10.13 28.59 19.86
C ASP A 386 10.97 27.32 19.65
N ALA A 387 10.46 26.34 18.90
CA ALA A 387 11.18 25.11 18.57
C ALA A 387 12.43 25.39 17.70
N LEU A 388 12.30 26.21 16.66
CA LEU A 388 13.42 26.64 15.83
C LEU A 388 14.48 27.41 16.64
N SER A 389 14.04 28.28 17.55
CA SER A 389 14.96 29.02 18.43
C SER A 389 15.70 28.10 19.41
N THR A 390 15.05 27.00 19.83
CA THR A 390 15.67 25.96 20.65
C THR A 390 16.77 25.23 19.85
N ILE A 391 16.47 24.84 18.62
CA ILE A 391 17.46 24.20 17.73
C ILE A 391 18.65 25.15 17.49
N ASP A 392 18.40 26.42 17.15
CA ASP A 392 19.45 27.41 16.94
C ASP A 392 20.35 27.57 18.16
N SER A 393 19.75 27.72 19.35
CA SER A 393 20.50 27.85 20.62
C SER A 393 21.40 26.66 20.90
N GLU A 394 20.95 25.44 20.65
CA GLU A 394 21.73 24.22 20.84
C GLU A 394 22.86 24.09 19.77
N LEU A 395 22.59 24.52 18.54
CA LEU A 395 23.59 24.53 17.47
C LEU A 395 24.63 25.64 17.68
N GLU A 396 24.27 26.80 18.22
CA GLU A 396 25.21 27.89 18.48
C GLU A 396 26.07 27.63 19.72
N GLY A 397 25.44 27.28 20.85
CA GLY A 397 26.06 27.24 22.17
C GLY A 397 25.95 25.94 22.94
N GLY A 398 25.15 24.96 22.49
CA GLY A 398 24.90 23.71 23.19
C GLY A 398 26.16 22.88 23.39
N THR A 399 26.38 22.39 24.60
CA THR A 399 27.49 21.52 24.99
C THR A 399 27.03 20.20 25.62
N ALA A 400 25.73 20.10 25.91
CA ALA A 400 25.13 18.93 26.51
C ALA A 400 25.00 17.79 25.49
N GLY A 401 25.40 16.57 25.89
CA GLY A 401 25.15 15.40 25.07
C GLY A 401 23.65 15.07 24.96
N THR A 402 23.24 14.43 23.87
CA THR A 402 21.84 14.15 23.59
C THR A 402 21.14 13.33 24.69
N ALA A 403 21.86 12.46 25.41
CA ALA A 403 21.32 11.70 26.54
C ALA A 403 20.88 12.56 27.74
N SER A 404 21.31 13.82 27.82
CA SER A 404 20.96 14.76 28.88
C SER A 404 19.94 15.83 28.44
N MET A 405 19.49 15.79 27.20
CA MET A 405 18.45 16.68 26.67
C MET A 405 17.07 16.28 27.18
N SER A 406 16.11 17.24 27.15
CA SER A 406 14.72 16.89 27.31
C SER A 406 14.25 15.99 26.16
N GLU A 407 13.23 15.17 26.40
CA GLU A 407 12.62 14.34 25.35
C GLU A 407 12.22 15.18 24.13
N GLN A 408 11.61 16.32 24.35
CA GLN A 408 11.21 17.25 23.29
C GLN A 408 12.41 17.75 22.46
N THR A 409 13.49 18.16 23.10
CA THR A 409 14.69 18.63 22.39
C THR A 409 15.36 17.47 21.64
N LEU A 410 15.36 16.27 22.23
CA LEU A 410 15.88 15.07 21.59
C LEU A 410 15.08 14.69 20.36
N ASP A 411 13.75 14.76 20.41
CA ASP A 411 12.87 14.52 19.26
C ASP A 411 13.17 15.53 18.14
N TYR A 412 13.39 16.80 18.46
CA TYR A 412 13.77 17.82 17.49
C TYR A 412 15.07 17.46 16.76
N PHE A 413 16.12 17.10 17.50
CA PHE A 413 17.38 16.74 16.89
C PHE A 413 17.37 15.38 16.19
N THR A 414 16.52 14.47 16.60
CA THR A 414 16.29 13.22 15.86
C THR A 414 15.69 13.54 14.49
N CYS A 415 14.73 14.45 14.41
CA CYS A 415 14.17 14.91 13.15
C CYS A 415 15.21 15.67 12.29
N VAL A 416 15.99 16.58 12.89
CA VAL A 416 17.10 17.27 12.19
C VAL A 416 18.06 16.26 11.53
N MET A 417 18.48 15.24 12.28
CA MET A 417 19.42 14.25 11.75
C MET A 417 18.78 13.38 10.65
N SER A 418 17.47 13.08 10.74
CA SER A 418 16.73 12.40 9.68
C SER A 418 16.71 13.24 8.40
N VAL A 419 16.31 14.50 8.50
CA VAL A 419 16.27 15.43 7.36
C VAL A 419 17.63 15.56 6.68
N LEU A 420 18.72 15.76 7.45
CA LEU A 420 20.05 15.82 6.89
C LEU A 420 20.50 14.55 6.15
N ASN A 421 20.03 13.39 6.63
CA ASN A 421 20.30 12.10 5.99
C ASN A 421 19.44 11.91 4.71
N ASP A 422 18.17 12.23 4.78
CA ASP A 422 17.20 12.00 3.70
C ASP A 422 17.46 12.95 2.54
N ASP A 423 17.84 14.19 2.82
CA ASP A 423 18.30 15.16 1.84
C ASP A 423 19.70 14.83 1.30
N GLY A 424 20.37 13.85 1.89
CA GLY A 424 21.72 13.43 1.52
C GLY A 424 22.80 14.48 1.79
N LEU A 425 22.57 15.38 2.75
CA LEU A 425 23.63 16.25 3.29
C LEU A 425 24.56 15.47 4.19
N LEU A 426 24.00 14.61 5.05
CA LEU A 426 24.79 13.69 5.88
C LEU A 426 25.11 12.43 5.06
N LEU A 427 26.39 12.24 4.73
CA LEU A 427 26.88 11.14 3.92
C LEU A 427 27.03 9.86 4.78
N SER A 428 25.90 9.33 5.27
CA SER A 428 25.82 8.22 6.23
C SER A 428 26.63 6.99 5.84
N LYS A 429 26.75 6.70 4.54
CA LYS A 429 27.54 5.58 3.99
C LYS A 429 29.05 5.78 4.12
N GLN A 430 29.52 7.01 4.34
CA GLN A 430 30.93 7.34 4.51
C GLN A 430 31.36 7.39 5.98
N ILE A 431 30.39 7.31 6.90
CA ILE A 431 30.66 7.36 8.34
C ILE A 431 31.34 6.07 8.79
N ASP A 432 32.54 6.21 9.37
CA ASP A 432 33.20 5.09 10.05
C ASP A 432 32.52 4.83 11.39
N THR A 433 31.78 3.74 11.48
CA THR A 433 31.04 3.36 12.69
C THR A 433 31.93 2.98 13.87
N SER A 434 33.23 2.74 13.64
CA SER A 434 34.27 2.51 14.70
C SER A 434 34.90 3.80 15.21
N ASP A 435 34.60 4.96 14.59
CA ASP A 435 35.14 6.25 15.02
C ASP A 435 34.65 6.59 16.44
N SER A 436 35.59 7.02 17.30
CA SER A 436 35.30 7.29 18.70
C SER A 436 34.30 8.43 18.92
N THR A 437 34.29 9.44 18.03
CA THR A 437 33.36 10.56 18.10
C THR A 437 31.95 10.11 17.65
N TYR A 438 31.88 9.28 16.60
CA TYR A 438 30.62 8.66 16.21
C TYR A 438 30.07 7.75 17.32
N THR A 439 30.92 6.97 17.96
CA THR A 439 30.53 6.13 19.10
C THR A 439 30.03 6.96 20.28
N SER A 440 30.69 8.09 20.58
CA SER A 440 30.25 9.03 21.62
C SER A 440 28.92 9.69 21.27
N TRP A 441 28.71 10.04 20.00
CA TRP A 441 27.42 10.52 19.49
C TRP A 441 26.30 9.49 19.69
N LYS A 442 26.55 8.25 19.28
CA LYS A 442 25.59 7.15 19.47
C LYS A 442 25.31 6.83 20.95
N ALA A 443 26.27 7.03 21.81
CA ALA A 443 26.11 6.90 23.27
C ALA A 443 25.41 8.12 23.92
N GLY A 444 25.09 9.15 23.14
CA GLY A 444 24.42 10.36 23.62
C GLY A 444 25.29 11.26 24.48
N THR A 445 26.61 11.08 24.49
CA THR A 445 27.55 11.87 25.32
C THR A 445 28.07 13.12 24.61
N LEU A 446 27.80 13.27 23.31
CA LEU A 446 28.25 14.39 22.49
C LEU A 446 27.07 15.29 22.11
N SER A 447 27.31 16.62 22.06
CA SER A 447 26.30 17.59 21.63
C SER A 447 26.06 17.53 20.11
N PRO A 448 24.84 17.86 19.61
CA PRO A 448 24.59 17.98 18.17
C PRO A 448 25.55 18.95 17.48
N ARG A 449 25.84 20.11 18.12
CA ARG A 449 26.79 21.09 17.63
C ARG A 449 28.15 20.47 17.37
N ASP A 450 28.71 19.82 18.39
CA ASP A 450 30.07 19.27 18.30
C ASP A 450 30.15 18.09 17.34
N TYR A 451 29.09 17.30 17.26
CA TYR A 451 28.98 16.21 16.28
C TYR A 451 28.93 16.73 14.84
N LEU A 452 28.09 17.74 14.55
CA LEU A 452 27.99 18.30 13.19
C LEU A 452 29.27 19.02 12.77
N LYS A 453 29.95 19.75 13.68
CA LYS A 453 31.29 20.31 13.42
C LYS A 453 32.32 19.21 13.12
N TYR A 454 32.24 18.10 13.83
CA TYR A 454 33.11 16.95 13.55
C TYR A 454 32.80 16.33 12.19
N CYS A 455 31.52 16.16 11.83
CA CYS A 455 31.11 15.66 10.52
C CYS A 455 31.68 16.54 9.37
N ILE A 456 31.66 17.87 9.52
CA ILE A 456 32.29 18.79 8.55
C ILE A 456 33.80 18.50 8.48
N SER A 457 34.50 18.38 9.60
CA SER A 457 35.95 18.12 9.63
C SER A 457 36.35 16.80 8.98
N LYS A 458 35.43 15.82 8.98
CA LYS A 458 35.60 14.48 8.38
C LYS A 458 35.08 14.40 6.95
N GLN A 459 34.55 15.48 6.40
CA GLN A 459 33.90 15.51 5.08
C GLN A 459 32.70 14.52 4.99
N TRP A 460 31.98 14.33 6.09
CA TRP A 460 30.74 13.56 6.14
C TRP A 460 29.50 14.40 5.81
N ILE A 461 29.70 15.70 5.55
CA ILE A 461 28.67 16.63 5.05
C ILE A 461 28.93 16.95 3.58
N ASP A 462 27.91 16.83 2.76
CA ASP A 462 27.93 17.25 1.35
C ASP A 462 27.78 18.77 1.24
N ILE A 463 28.88 19.48 1.19
CA ILE A 463 28.90 20.95 1.11
C ILE A 463 28.39 21.49 -0.25
N THR A 464 28.21 20.62 -1.26
CA THR A 464 27.68 21.04 -2.56
C THR A 464 26.22 21.44 -2.50
N LYS A 465 25.54 21.02 -1.44
CA LYS A 465 24.13 21.33 -1.18
C LYS A 465 23.94 22.55 -0.27
N LEU A 466 25.01 23.13 0.22
CA LEU A 466 24.99 24.33 1.06
C LEU A 466 25.28 25.58 0.24
N ASP A 467 24.71 26.71 0.64
CA ASP A 467 24.98 28.02 0.03
C ASP A 467 26.33 28.54 0.54
N VAL A 468 27.41 27.98 0.03
CA VAL A 468 28.80 28.36 0.36
C VAL A 468 29.67 28.32 -0.87
N ASN A 469 30.71 29.14 -0.86
CA ASN A 469 31.77 29.06 -1.87
C ASN A 469 32.63 27.80 -1.60
N GLN A 470 32.29 26.69 -2.25
CA GLN A 470 32.91 25.36 -2.05
C GLN A 470 34.46 25.36 -2.10
N LYS A 471 35.07 26.34 -2.79
CA LYS A 471 36.51 26.42 -2.98
C LYS A 471 37.23 27.19 -1.85
N TYR A 472 36.56 28.11 -1.19
CA TYR A 472 37.17 29.06 -0.28
C TYR A 472 36.55 29.14 1.10
N ALA A 473 35.37 28.49 1.32
CA ALA A 473 34.73 28.50 2.62
C ALA A 473 35.55 27.76 3.66
N ASP A 474 35.70 28.36 4.82
CA ASP A 474 36.28 27.69 5.98
C ASP A 474 35.22 26.86 6.76
N SER A 475 35.68 26.06 7.73
CA SER A 475 34.79 25.20 8.50
C SER A 475 33.73 25.96 9.30
N SER A 476 33.98 27.24 9.65
CA SER A 476 33.02 28.08 10.35
C SER A 476 31.93 28.58 9.42
N GLU A 477 32.28 28.99 8.21
CA GLU A 477 31.35 29.39 7.17
C GLU A 477 30.47 28.22 6.75
N ILE A 478 31.05 27.04 6.54
CA ILE A 478 30.31 25.82 6.24
C ILE A 478 29.33 25.47 7.38
N TYR A 479 29.77 25.58 8.65
CA TYR A 479 28.89 25.30 9.78
C TYR A 479 27.73 26.30 9.88
N THR A 480 28.01 27.58 9.63
CA THR A 480 26.94 28.61 9.61
C THR A 480 25.91 28.34 8.52
N ALA A 481 26.38 27.99 7.32
CA ALA A 481 25.48 27.63 6.22
C ALA A 481 24.67 26.35 6.52
N LEU A 482 25.29 25.37 7.19
CA LEU A 482 24.57 24.16 7.64
C LEU A 482 23.48 24.49 8.67
N CYS A 483 23.76 25.39 9.63
CA CYS A 483 22.73 25.83 10.59
C CYS A 483 21.58 26.58 9.89
N SER A 484 21.89 27.44 8.91
CA SER A 484 20.85 28.10 8.11
C SER A 484 20.01 27.08 7.34
N TYR A 485 20.65 26.13 6.68
CA TYR A 485 19.97 25.05 5.98
C TYR A 485 19.04 24.26 6.90
N ILE A 486 19.52 23.86 8.09
CA ILE A 486 18.70 23.14 9.09
C ILE A 486 17.46 23.96 9.44
N ARG A 487 17.61 25.26 9.73
CA ARG A 487 16.49 26.14 10.07
C ARG A 487 15.45 26.20 8.94
N ASP A 488 15.91 26.42 7.71
CA ASP A 488 15.04 26.53 6.54
C ASP A 488 14.32 25.18 6.29
N ALA A 489 15.07 24.08 6.30
CA ALA A 489 14.52 22.75 6.10
C ALA A 489 13.50 22.34 7.18
N MET A 490 13.72 22.73 8.45
CA MET A 490 12.81 22.42 9.55
C MET A 490 11.55 23.29 9.53
N THR A 491 11.58 24.48 8.94
CA THR A 491 10.44 25.41 8.91
C THR A 491 9.23 24.82 8.18
N ASP A 492 9.46 24.13 7.06
CA ASP A 492 8.39 23.58 6.23
C ASP A 492 8.29 22.03 6.34
N ASN A 493 9.01 21.43 7.29
CA ASN A 493 9.04 19.99 7.43
C ASN A 493 7.79 19.45 8.12
N LYS A 494 7.04 18.58 7.43
CA LYS A 494 5.79 17.99 7.93
C LYS A 494 5.99 17.12 9.17
N ASP A 495 7.06 16.34 9.25
CA ASP A 495 7.33 15.46 10.40
C ASP A 495 7.73 16.29 11.62
N PHE A 496 8.48 17.38 11.42
CA PHE A 496 8.79 18.33 12.49
C PHE A 496 7.54 19.02 13.00
N ALA A 497 6.65 19.44 12.11
CA ALA A 497 5.35 19.99 12.51
C ALA A 497 4.57 19.00 13.38
N LYS A 498 4.52 17.72 13.02
CA LYS A 498 3.86 16.69 13.83
C LYS A 498 4.50 16.53 15.21
N ILE A 499 5.83 16.62 15.32
CA ILE A 499 6.52 16.62 16.62
C ILE A 499 6.07 17.81 17.47
N ILE A 500 5.98 19.00 16.89
CA ILE A 500 5.49 20.19 17.61
C ILE A 500 4.05 19.95 18.08
N TYR A 501 3.15 19.46 17.22
CA TYR A 501 1.78 19.13 17.58
C TYR A 501 1.70 18.08 18.71
N LYS A 502 2.59 17.08 18.74
CA LYS A 502 2.70 16.11 19.84
C LYS A 502 2.84 16.84 21.19
N TYR A 503 3.74 17.81 21.25
CA TYR A 503 3.99 18.57 22.47
C TYR A 503 2.89 19.60 22.75
N MET A 504 2.22 20.14 21.73
CA MET A 504 1.05 20.99 21.89
C MET A 504 -0.14 20.21 22.49
N VAL A 505 -0.37 18.99 22.05
CA VAL A 505 -1.39 18.09 22.64
C VAL A 505 -1.01 17.74 24.07
N ASN A 506 0.22 17.37 24.34
CA ASN A 506 0.69 16.98 25.68
C ASN A 506 0.63 18.14 26.68
N SER A 507 0.87 19.37 26.22
CA SER A 507 0.76 20.57 27.08
C SER A 507 -0.66 21.11 27.20
N GLY A 508 -1.62 20.62 26.42
CA GLY A 508 -2.98 21.12 26.34
C GLY A 508 -3.14 22.41 25.52
N ALA A 509 -2.11 22.83 24.78
CA ALA A 509 -2.19 23.95 23.83
C ALA A 509 -3.11 23.61 22.64
N VAL A 510 -3.18 22.35 22.27
CA VAL A 510 -4.23 21.76 21.42
C VAL A 510 -5.03 20.81 22.30
N THR A 511 -6.33 21.06 22.40
CA THR A 511 -7.22 20.31 23.28
C THR A 511 -7.92 19.17 22.54
N GLY A 512 -8.26 18.10 23.28
CA GLY A 512 -9.08 17.02 22.71
C GLY A 512 -10.44 17.51 22.18
N GLN A 513 -11.02 18.59 22.77
CA GLN A 513 -12.25 19.21 22.28
C GLN A 513 -12.07 19.79 20.87
N GLN A 514 -10.99 20.52 20.63
CA GLN A 514 -10.68 21.06 19.31
C GLN A 514 -10.50 19.93 18.28
N LEU A 515 -9.74 18.89 18.62
CA LEU A 515 -9.52 17.75 17.72
C LEU A 515 -10.82 17.01 17.40
N CYS A 516 -11.71 16.81 18.38
CA CYS A 516 -13.01 16.19 18.11
C CYS A 516 -13.90 17.05 17.19
N LEU A 517 -13.83 18.38 17.28
CA LEU A 517 -14.56 19.29 16.39
C LEU A 517 -13.99 19.26 14.97
N LEU A 518 -12.66 19.17 14.82
CA LEU A 518 -12.00 19.04 13.50
C LEU A 518 -12.46 17.83 12.71
N LEU A 519 -12.80 16.70 13.37
CA LEU A 519 -13.28 15.51 12.68
C LEU A 519 -14.59 15.78 11.90
N PHE A 520 -15.41 16.74 12.37
CA PHE A 520 -16.60 17.20 11.66
C PHE A 520 -16.27 18.31 10.65
N ASP A 521 -15.42 19.27 11.04
CA ASP A 521 -15.03 20.40 10.17
C ASP A 521 -14.39 19.90 8.86
N GLN A 522 -13.60 18.83 8.94
CA GLN A 522 -12.90 18.22 7.79
C GLN A 522 -13.64 17.04 7.17
N GLY A 523 -14.89 16.76 7.61
CA GLY A 523 -15.71 15.69 7.02
C GLY A 523 -15.19 14.27 7.26
N VAL A 524 -14.34 14.05 8.28
CA VAL A 524 -13.92 12.69 8.70
C VAL A 524 -15.11 11.95 9.30
N LEU A 525 -15.97 12.66 9.99
CA LEU A 525 -17.25 12.19 10.51
C LEU A 525 -18.39 12.99 9.88
N ASP A 526 -19.54 12.36 9.65
CA ASP A 526 -20.73 13.00 9.16
C ASP A 526 -21.19 14.08 10.17
N TYR A 527 -21.47 15.29 9.66
CA TYR A 527 -21.81 16.43 10.48
C TYR A 527 -23.14 16.24 11.19
N ASP A 528 -23.13 16.38 12.53
CA ASP A 528 -24.31 16.34 13.38
C ASP A 528 -24.32 17.52 14.35
N ASP A 529 -25.23 18.47 14.12
CA ASP A 529 -25.42 19.69 14.92
C ASP A 529 -25.51 19.43 16.43
N ALA A 530 -26.23 18.37 16.82
CA ALA A 530 -26.44 18.07 18.25
C ALA A 530 -25.15 17.61 18.91
N THR A 531 -24.41 16.72 18.27
CA THR A 531 -23.13 16.20 18.77
C THR A 531 -22.07 17.29 18.81
N VAL A 532 -21.93 18.09 17.74
CA VAL A 532 -20.99 19.21 17.65
C VAL A 532 -21.25 20.22 18.78
N ASN A 533 -22.50 20.63 18.99
CA ASN A 533 -22.88 21.55 20.07
C ASN A 533 -22.60 20.94 21.46
N ASN A 534 -22.84 19.67 21.68
CA ASN A 534 -22.58 18.98 22.95
C ASN A 534 -21.08 18.86 23.25
N ILE A 535 -20.23 18.67 22.24
CA ILE A 535 -18.78 18.72 22.41
C ILE A 535 -18.34 20.17 22.70
N ALA A 536 -18.82 21.14 21.90
CA ALA A 536 -18.43 22.53 22.01
C ALA A 536 -18.77 23.14 23.39
N ASN A 537 -19.91 22.79 23.98
CA ASN A 537 -20.35 23.26 25.31
C ASN A 537 -19.87 22.36 26.47
N GLY A 538 -19.15 21.29 26.20
CA GLY A 538 -18.60 20.36 27.20
C GLY A 538 -19.62 19.39 27.80
N SER A 539 -20.82 19.25 27.23
CA SER A 539 -21.82 18.26 27.66
C SER A 539 -21.37 16.84 27.38
N ILE A 540 -20.58 16.63 26.30
CA ILE A 540 -19.87 15.40 25.99
C ILE A 540 -18.38 15.69 26.11
N SER A 541 -17.68 14.89 26.91
CA SER A 541 -16.24 15.03 27.04
C SER A 541 -15.54 14.45 25.78
N PRO A 542 -14.40 15.01 25.35
CA PRO A 542 -13.64 14.49 24.21
C PRO A 542 -13.28 13.00 24.36
N TYR A 543 -12.95 12.58 25.59
CA TYR A 543 -12.70 11.18 25.92
C TYR A 543 -13.93 10.30 25.63
N ALA A 544 -15.10 10.67 26.17
CA ALA A 544 -16.30 9.87 25.96
C ALA A 544 -16.72 9.81 24.49
N PHE A 545 -16.55 10.93 23.78
CA PHE A 545 -16.82 10.99 22.35
C PHE A 545 -15.92 10.04 21.52
N LEU A 546 -14.59 10.11 21.70
CA LEU A 546 -13.68 9.24 20.95
C LEU A 546 -13.86 7.77 21.32
N MET A 547 -14.11 7.47 22.62
CA MET A 547 -14.39 6.09 23.02
C MET A 547 -15.66 5.54 22.36
N ASP A 548 -16.70 6.38 22.20
CA ASP A 548 -17.91 5.99 21.45
C ASP A 548 -17.59 5.74 19.96
N LYS A 549 -16.82 6.63 19.32
CA LYS A 549 -16.44 6.49 17.91
C LYS A 549 -15.56 5.26 17.63
N ILE A 550 -14.62 4.97 18.54
CA ILE A 550 -13.78 3.74 18.46
C ILE A 550 -14.64 2.49 18.72
N ASN A 551 -15.57 2.56 19.68
CA ASN A 551 -16.47 1.46 20.01
C ASN A 551 -17.36 1.06 18.83
N ASN A 552 -17.82 2.05 18.07
CA ASN A 552 -18.65 1.85 16.88
C ASN A 552 -17.83 1.66 15.57
N ILE A 553 -16.50 1.71 15.66
CA ILE A 553 -15.57 1.64 14.52
C ILE A 553 -15.85 2.75 13.48
N GLU A 554 -16.39 3.89 13.93
CA GLU A 554 -16.48 5.12 13.11
C GLU A 554 -15.12 5.82 13.00
N ILE A 555 -14.23 5.58 13.97
CA ILE A 555 -12.78 5.79 13.88
C ILE A 555 -12.12 4.43 14.02
N THR A 556 -11.47 4.00 12.95
CA THR A 556 -10.89 2.67 12.85
C THR A 556 -9.53 2.56 13.56
N PRO A 557 -9.12 1.36 13.97
CA PRO A 557 -7.75 1.15 14.47
C PRO A 557 -6.66 1.57 13.49
N ALA A 558 -6.89 1.35 12.19
CA ALA A 558 -5.96 1.75 11.14
C ALA A 558 -5.80 3.28 11.07
N GLN A 559 -6.88 4.05 11.16
CA GLN A 559 -6.82 5.50 11.21
C GLN A 559 -6.02 6.01 12.42
N LEU A 560 -6.14 5.37 13.57
CA LEU A 560 -5.34 5.72 14.74
C LEU A 560 -3.88 5.29 14.61
N ALA A 561 -3.59 4.23 13.87
CA ALA A 561 -2.26 3.65 13.72
C ALA A 561 -1.51 3.43 15.06
N LEU A 562 -2.28 3.15 16.13
CA LEU A 562 -1.77 2.74 17.44
C LEU A 562 -1.71 1.20 17.50
N ASP A 563 -0.82 0.65 18.33
CA ASP A 563 -0.72 -0.81 18.48
C ASP A 563 -1.86 -1.41 19.30
N PRO A 564 -2.60 -2.39 18.74
CA PRO A 564 -2.55 -2.92 17.38
C PRO A 564 -3.38 -2.09 16.38
N CYS A 565 -2.91 -2.01 15.13
CA CYS A 565 -3.68 -1.37 14.05
C CYS A 565 -3.73 -2.20 12.77
N THR A 566 -3.11 -3.37 12.74
CA THR A 566 -3.03 -4.23 11.55
C THR A 566 -3.21 -5.70 11.90
N GLY A 567 -3.71 -6.46 10.93
CA GLY A 567 -3.89 -7.89 11.10
C GLY A 567 -4.10 -8.64 9.79
N SER A 568 -4.13 -9.95 9.87
CA SER A 568 -4.38 -10.81 8.72
C SER A 568 -4.99 -12.14 9.14
N CYS A 569 -5.80 -12.71 8.24
CA CYS A 569 -6.40 -14.02 8.42
C CYS A 569 -6.46 -14.77 7.09
N VAL A 570 -6.08 -16.05 7.12
CA VAL A 570 -6.14 -16.94 5.95
C VAL A 570 -6.97 -18.15 6.30
N ILE A 571 -8.00 -18.42 5.50
CA ILE A 571 -8.90 -19.56 5.63
C ILE A 571 -8.76 -20.46 4.41
N THR A 572 -8.47 -21.72 4.64
CA THR A 572 -8.18 -22.70 3.58
C THR A 572 -9.08 -23.91 3.71
N ASP A 573 -9.53 -24.45 2.59
CA ASP A 573 -10.19 -25.75 2.52
C ASP A 573 -9.18 -26.86 2.83
N ALA A 574 -9.39 -27.59 3.91
CA ALA A 574 -8.45 -28.60 4.39
C ALA A 574 -8.29 -29.80 3.44
N LYS A 575 -9.31 -30.06 2.59
CA LYS A 575 -9.37 -31.24 1.69
C LYS A 575 -8.79 -30.95 0.32
N THR A 576 -8.80 -29.69 -0.12
CA THR A 576 -8.38 -29.28 -1.47
C THR A 576 -7.19 -28.32 -1.48
N GLY A 577 -6.91 -27.63 -0.37
CA GLY A 577 -5.90 -26.57 -0.32
C GLY A 577 -6.33 -25.26 -0.99
N GLN A 578 -7.61 -25.11 -1.39
CA GLN A 578 -8.12 -23.87 -1.97
C GLN A 578 -8.31 -22.81 -0.88
N LEU A 579 -7.89 -21.58 -1.18
CA LEU A 579 -8.09 -20.45 -0.30
C LEU A 579 -9.56 -20.00 -0.34
N LYS A 580 -10.23 -19.98 0.80
CA LYS A 580 -11.62 -19.52 0.94
C LYS A 580 -11.68 -18.04 1.32
N ALA A 581 -10.72 -17.57 2.11
CA ALA A 581 -10.49 -16.15 2.41
C ALA A 581 -9.00 -15.89 2.62
N LEU A 582 -8.54 -14.70 2.23
CA LEU A 582 -7.20 -14.19 2.48
C LEU A 582 -7.31 -12.71 2.78
N VAL A 583 -7.38 -12.39 4.07
CA VAL A 583 -7.63 -11.05 4.57
C VAL A 583 -6.33 -10.37 5.00
N SER A 584 -6.14 -9.15 4.54
CA SER A 584 -5.14 -8.19 5.00
C SER A 584 -5.87 -6.95 5.51
N TYR A 585 -5.68 -6.59 6.76
CA TYR A 585 -6.25 -5.40 7.38
C TYR A 585 -5.13 -4.41 7.73
N PRO A 586 -5.26 -3.10 7.39
CA PRO A 586 -6.36 -2.51 6.62
C PRO A 586 -6.25 -2.75 5.11
N GLY A 587 -7.36 -2.52 4.41
CA GLY A 587 -7.44 -2.43 2.97
C GLY A 587 -7.47 -0.97 2.48
N TYR A 588 -7.71 -0.78 1.19
CA TYR A 588 -7.83 0.54 0.55
C TYR A 588 -8.84 0.51 -0.60
N ASP A 589 -9.31 1.68 -1.04
CA ASP A 589 -10.20 1.77 -2.20
C ASP A 589 -9.39 1.74 -3.50
N ASN A 590 -9.32 0.57 -4.13
CA ASN A 590 -8.61 0.42 -5.40
C ASN A 590 -9.31 1.08 -6.59
N ASN A 591 -10.58 1.49 -6.51
CA ASN A 591 -11.23 2.30 -7.53
C ASN A 591 -10.57 3.68 -7.69
N LYS A 592 -10.05 4.26 -6.60
CA LYS A 592 -9.33 5.54 -6.63
C LYS A 592 -7.93 5.45 -7.26
N LEU A 593 -7.40 4.23 -7.38
CA LEU A 593 -6.11 3.98 -8.03
C LEU A 593 -6.26 3.48 -9.46
N ALA A 594 -7.45 3.01 -9.83
CA ALA A 594 -7.74 2.44 -11.13
C ALA A 594 -7.98 3.52 -12.21
N ASN A 595 -7.74 3.15 -13.45
CA ASN A 595 -7.95 3.99 -14.63
C ASN A 595 -7.07 5.26 -14.63
N THR A 596 -7.35 6.20 -13.76
CA THR A 596 -6.53 7.38 -13.47
C THR A 596 -6.26 7.40 -11.97
N VAL A 597 -5.00 7.40 -11.59
CA VAL A 597 -4.61 7.41 -10.17
C VAL A 597 -5.00 8.75 -9.56
N ASP A 598 -5.79 8.71 -8.47
CA ASP A 598 -5.96 9.83 -7.58
C ASP A 598 -4.65 10.03 -6.81
N ALA A 599 -3.89 11.07 -7.17
CA ALA A 599 -2.54 11.29 -6.67
C ALA A 599 -2.54 11.60 -5.16
N ASP A 600 -3.51 12.37 -4.69
CA ASP A 600 -3.62 12.77 -3.29
C ASP A 600 -3.99 11.54 -2.44
N TYR A 601 -4.92 10.74 -2.90
CA TYR A 601 -5.26 9.47 -2.25
C TYR A 601 -4.09 8.49 -2.23
N TYR A 602 -3.35 8.35 -3.34
CA TYR A 602 -2.16 7.50 -3.35
C TYR A 602 -1.08 7.99 -2.39
N GLN A 603 -0.89 9.30 -2.30
CA GLN A 603 0.06 9.89 -1.36
C GLN A 603 -0.41 9.66 0.09
N SER A 604 -1.70 9.82 0.39
CA SER A 604 -2.25 9.54 1.71
C SER A 604 -2.04 8.08 2.14
N LEU A 605 -2.22 7.11 1.22
CA LEU A 605 -1.93 5.69 1.49
C LEU A 605 -0.44 5.42 1.77
N ARG A 606 0.46 6.16 1.14
CA ARG A 606 1.91 6.04 1.37
C ARG A 606 2.36 6.63 2.70
N GLU A 607 1.67 7.68 3.15
CA GLU A 607 1.95 8.37 4.42
C GLU A 607 1.23 7.72 5.60
N ASP A 608 0.24 6.86 5.33
CA ASP A 608 -0.51 6.14 6.36
C ASP A 608 0.40 5.12 7.08
N LYS A 609 0.54 5.29 8.39
CA LYS A 609 1.41 4.46 9.24
C LYS A 609 0.89 3.05 9.44
N SER A 610 -0.39 2.80 9.15
CA SER A 610 -0.95 1.45 9.08
C SER A 610 -0.57 0.70 7.80
N ASN A 611 0.08 1.36 6.83
CA ASN A 611 0.59 0.81 5.57
C ASN A 611 -0.45 -0.02 4.79
N PRO A 612 -1.59 0.51 4.38
CA PRO A 612 -2.67 -0.25 3.73
C PRO A 612 -2.27 -0.87 2.38
N LEU A 613 -1.22 -0.36 1.73
CA LEU A 613 -0.66 -0.93 0.49
C LEU A 613 0.12 -2.24 0.74
N TRP A 614 0.43 -2.56 2.00
CA TRP A 614 1.17 -3.76 2.38
C TRP A 614 0.21 -4.93 2.62
N ASN A 615 0.42 -6.08 1.97
CA ASN A 615 -0.39 -7.25 2.25
C ASN A 615 0.13 -7.99 3.50
N TYR A 616 -0.55 -7.81 4.62
CA TYR A 616 -0.17 -8.38 5.91
C TYR A 616 -0.27 -9.90 5.97
N ALA A 617 -1.05 -10.52 5.07
CA ALA A 617 -1.17 -11.98 5.03
C ALA A 617 0.01 -12.65 4.33
N THR A 618 0.57 -12.00 3.31
CA THR A 618 1.59 -12.61 2.43
C THR A 618 2.97 -11.96 2.52
N GLN A 619 3.09 -10.75 3.08
CA GLN A 619 4.34 -10.00 3.08
C GLN A 619 4.89 -9.71 4.48
N GLU A 620 4.03 -9.59 5.49
CA GLU A 620 4.47 -9.38 6.86
C GLU A 620 4.96 -10.69 7.47
N GLN A 621 6.19 -10.67 8.00
CA GLN A 621 6.83 -11.85 8.59
C GLN A 621 7.11 -11.63 10.07
N THR A 622 6.82 -12.65 10.88
CA THR A 622 7.12 -12.67 12.31
C THR A 622 7.60 -14.04 12.74
N ALA A 623 8.25 -14.12 13.88
CA ALA A 623 8.48 -15.40 14.54
C ALA A 623 7.13 -16.10 14.80
N PRO A 624 7.03 -17.42 14.62
CA PRO A 624 5.77 -18.16 14.82
C PRO A 624 5.43 -18.37 16.30
N GLY A 625 6.39 -18.19 17.22
CA GLY A 625 6.22 -18.52 18.61
C GLY A 625 5.70 -19.95 18.81
N SER A 626 4.84 -20.14 19.78
CA SER A 626 4.31 -21.46 20.16
C SER A 626 3.51 -22.19 19.07
N THR A 627 3.11 -21.51 17.98
CA THR A 627 2.50 -22.20 16.84
C THR A 627 3.47 -23.14 16.10
N PHE A 628 4.78 -22.98 16.32
CA PHE A 628 5.80 -23.86 15.74
C PHE A 628 5.93 -25.20 16.48
N LYS A 629 5.34 -25.34 17.65
CA LYS A 629 5.52 -26.52 18.53
C LYS A 629 5.05 -27.85 17.91
N MET A 630 4.11 -27.81 16.93
CA MET A 630 3.75 -29.02 16.20
C MET A 630 4.88 -29.50 15.28
N VAL A 631 5.69 -28.58 14.70
CA VAL A 631 6.92 -28.97 13.96
C VAL A 631 7.89 -29.65 14.89
N SER A 632 8.12 -29.09 16.08
CA SER A 632 9.03 -29.65 17.07
C SER A 632 8.55 -30.98 17.62
N SER A 633 7.24 -31.14 17.80
CA SER A 633 6.62 -32.42 18.16
C SER A 633 6.85 -33.45 17.07
N THR A 634 6.63 -33.09 15.82
CA THR A 634 6.88 -33.98 14.66
C THR A 634 8.34 -34.40 14.60
N ALA A 635 9.27 -33.45 14.73
CA ALA A 635 10.70 -33.73 14.74
C ALA A 635 11.10 -34.69 15.88
N GLY A 636 10.62 -34.39 17.08
CA GLY A 636 10.92 -35.20 18.26
C GLY A 636 10.38 -36.64 18.19
N LEU A 637 9.14 -36.80 17.73
CA LEU A 637 8.47 -38.10 17.57
C LEU A 637 9.07 -38.93 16.41
N ALA A 638 9.27 -38.29 15.27
CA ALA A 638 9.83 -38.97 14.08
C ALA A 638 11.29 -39.42 14.29
N GLU A 639 12.07 -38.61 14.97
CA GLU A 639 13.48 -38.92 15.28
C GLU A 639 13.64 -39.79 16.54
N GLY A 640 12.54 -40.07 17.26
CA GLY A 640 12.52 -40.96 18.42
C GLY A 640 13.20 -40.40 19.67
N VAL A 641 13.43 -39.10 19.76
CA VAL A 641 13.97 -38.44 20.96
C VAL A 641 12.91 -38.19 22.01
N ILE A 642 11.64 -38.27 21.62
CA ILE A 642 10.44 -38.43 22.45
C ILE A 642 9.53 -39.44 21.80
N ASP A 643 8.61 -40.02 22.59
CA ASP A 643 7.50 -40.85 22.12
C ASP A 643 6.18 -40.36 22.73
N THR A 644 5.04 -40.92 22.34
CA THR A 644 3.73 -40.45 22.78
C THR A 644 3.48 -40.67 24.29
N SER A 645 4.27 -41.51 24.96
CA SER A 645 4.20 -41.82 26.38
C SER A 645 5.29 -41.12 27.21
N SER A 646 6.30 -40.58 26.56
CA SER A 646 7.43 -39.88 27.22
C SER A 646 6.94 -38.69 28.03
N LYS A 647 7.24 -38.69 29.36
CA LYS A 647 6.95 -37.57 30.23
C LYS A 647 8.20 -36.79 30.56
N ILE A 648 8.16 -35.48 30.36
CA ILE A 648 9.25 -34.54 30.69
C ILE A 648 8.77 -33.64 31.82
N ASN A 649 9.59 -33.49 32.85
CA ASN A 649 9.26 -32.67 34.02
C ASN A 649 9.61 -31.19 33.77
N CYS A 650 8.58 -30.36 33.68
CA CYS A 650 8.74 -28.92 33.65
C CYS A 650 8.90 -28.36 35.06
N THR A 651 10.08 -27.86 35.36
CA THR A 651 10.41 -27.19 36.63
C THR A 651 10.28 -25.66 36.54
N GLY A 652 9.76 -25.14 35.43
CA GLY A 652 9.68 -23.70 35.15
C GLY A 652 10.97 -23.11 34.55
N ILE A 653 12.07 -23.81 34.58
CA ILE A 653 13.38 -23.37 34.02
C ILE A 653 14.08 -24.55 33.37
N PHE A 654 14.75 -24.32 32.25
CA PHE A 654 15.57 -25.32 31.56
C PHE A 654 17.04 -25.08 31.89
N THR A 655 17.72 -26.06 32.50
CA THR A 655 19.04 -25.87 33.08
C THR A 655 20.17 -26.51 32.28
N GLU A 656 19.90 -27.23 31.20
CA GLU A 656 20.89 -27.98 30.41
C GLU A 656 21.78 -27.09 29.53
N ILE A 657 21.43 -25.80 29.37
CA ILE A 657 22.24 -24.80 28.65
C ILE A 657 22.52 -23.59 29.54
N SER A 658 23.59 -22.87 29.24
CA SER A 658 24.15 -21.83 30.11
C SER A 658 23.22 -20.63 30.38
N ASN A 659 22.38 -20.25 29.41
CA ASN A 659 21.45 -19.13 29.55
C ASN A 659 20.17 -19.49 30.30
N GLN A 660 19.97 -20.77 30.64
CA GLN A 660 18.85 -21.28 31.43
C GLN A 660 17.49 -20.64 31.07
N PRO A 661 16.98 -20.83 29.87
CA PRO A 661 15.74 -20.17 29.45
C PRO A 661 14.53 -20.66 30.29
N LYS A 662 13.58 -19.73 30.52
CA LYS A 662 12.44 -19.94 31.42
C LYS A 662 11.23 -20.40 30.60
N CYS A 663 10.40 -21.22 31.23
CA CYS A 663 9.03 -21.44 30.75
C CYS A 663 8.19 -20.19 31.03
N TRP A 664 7.18 -19.95 30.23
CA TRP A 664 6.28 -18.79 30.41
C TRP A 664 5.61 -18.78 31.80
N ILE A 665 5.37 -19.95 32.41
CA ILE A 665 4.76 -20.09 33.73
C ILE A 665 5.71 -19.78 34.89
N TYR A 666 7.04 -19.60 34.63
CA TYR A 666 8.01 -19.33 35.69
C TYR A 666 7.60 -18.13 36.57
N PRO A 667 7.70 -18.19 37.92
CA PRO A 667 8.37 -19.22 38.75
C PRO A 667 7.55 -20.49 39.03
N GLY A 668 6.34 -20.65 38.45
CA GLY A 668 5.57 -21.90 38.50
C GLY A 668 6.17 -22.99 37.60
N ALA A 669 5.51 -24.14 37.57
CA ALA A 669 5.90 -25.29 36.77
C ALA A 669 4.67 -26.08 36.30
N HIS A 670 4.71 -26.64 35.07
CA HIS A 670 3.66 -27.53 34.58
C HIS A 670 3.72 -28.97 35.22
N GLY A 671 4.93 -29.38 35.60
CA GLY A 671 5.13 -30.75 36.10
C GLY A 671 5.42 -31.75 34.97
N MET A 672 4.83 -32.94 35.06
CA MET A 672 5.13 -34.05 34.14
C MET A 672 4.17 -34.06 32.96
N ASP A 673 4.62 -33.57 31.84
CA ASP A 673 3.84 -33.50 30.59
C ASP A 673 4.29 -34.57 29.59
N ASN A 674 3.36 -35.20 28.87
CA ASN A 674 3.60 -35.86 27.59
C ASN A 674 3.45 -34.81 26.42
N VAL A 675 3.62 -35.23 25.16
CA VAL A 675 3.59 -34.33 24.01
C VAL A 675 2.24 -33.62 23.84
N SER A 676 1.12 -34.30 24.09
CA SER A 676 -0.24 -33.71 23.99
C SER A 676 -0.49 -32.71 25.13
N GLU A 677 -0.12 -33.05 26.37
CA GLU A 677 -0.20 -32.20 27.54
C GLU A 677 0.73 -30.95 27.35
N ALA A 678 1.96 -31.14 26.84
CA ALA A 678 2.88 -30.08 26.58
C ALA A 678 2.43 -29.09 25.46
N LEU A 679 1.66 -29.57 24.48
CA LEU A 679 1.01 -28.70 23.49
C LEU A 679 -0.14 -27.91 24.13
N ARG A 680 -0.97 -28.53 24.96
CA ARG A 680 -2.05 -27.90 25.74
C ARG A 680 -1.47 -26.76 26.59
N ASP A 681 -0.49 -27.08 27.41
CA ASP A 681 0.12 -26.16 28.37
C ASP A 681 1.12 -25.17 27.74
N SER A 682 1.33 -25.31 26.44
CA SER A 682 2.37 -24.56 25.72
C SER A 682 3.73 -24.60 26.44
N CYS A 683 4.11 -25.75 26.99
CA CYS A 683 5.24 -25.92 27.89
C CYS A 683 6.58 -25.72 27.20
N ASN A 684 7.24 -24.57 27.43
CA ASN A 684 8.52 -24.29 26.79
C ASN A 684 9.62 -25.29 27.23
N VAL A 685 9.66 -25.71 28.50
CA VAL A 685 10.69 -26.66 29.00
C VAL A 685 10.60 -28.00 28.28
N PHE A 686 9.40 -28.49 27.97
CA PHE A 686 9.22 -29.70 27.16
C PHE A 686 9.90 -29.56 25.79
N PHE A 687 9.63 -28.46 25.11
CA PHE A 687 10.15 -28.22 23.76
C PHE A 687 11.64 -27.80 23.77
N TYR A 688 12.14 -27.11 24.81
CA TYR A 688 13.57 -26.92 25.01
C TYR A 688 14.29 -28.26 25.14
N THR A 689 13.72 -29.19 25.94
CA THR A 689 14.25 -30.54 26.09
C THR A 689 14.24 -31.30 24.78
N THR A 690 13.16 -31.17 23.99
CA THR A 690 13.08 -31.79 22.67
C THR A 690 14.15 -31.26 21.72
N GLY A 691 14.32 -29.93 21.64
CA GLY A 691 15.38 -29.30 20.84
C GLY A 691 16.78 -29.71 21.30
N PHE A 692 17.02 -29.77 22.59
CA PHE A 692 18.29 -30.22 23.18
C PHE A 692 18.57 -31.69 22.83
N ARG A 693 17.58 -32.57 22.95
CA ARG A 693 17.71 -33.99 22.58
C ARG A 693 17.97 -34.19 21.10
N LEU A 694 17.32 -33.38 20.21
CA LEU A 694 17.63 -33.38 18.79
C LEU A 694 19.06 -32.92 18.52
N ALA A 695 19.54 -31.91 19.23
CA ALA A 695 20.94 -31.43 19.13
C ALA A 695 21.95 -32.44 19.62
N SER A 696 21.57 -33.34 20.55
CA SER A 696 22.47 -34.34 21.14
C SER A 696 22.33 -35.73 20.50
N LYS A 697 21.44 -35.93 19.55
CA LYS A 697 21.04 -37.25 19.03
C LYS A 697 22.18 -38.03 18.41
N ASP A 698 22.93 -37.45 17.49
CA ASP A 698 23.90 -38.16 16.69
C ASP A 698 25.26 -38.32 17.42
N THR A 699 25.62 -37.39 18.30
CA THR A 699 26.93 -37.27 18.94
C THR A 699 26.91 -37.64 20.41
N GLY A 700 25.75 -37.71 21.06
CA GLY A 700 25.57 -37.89 22.49
C GLY A 700 25.94 -36.63 23.30
N SER A 701 26.33 -35.52 22.64
CA SER A 701 26.60 -34.22 23.22
C SER A 701 25.89 -33.13 22.44
N TYR A 702 25.59 -32.01 23.12
CA TYR A 702 24.86 -30.89 22.49
C TYR A 702 25.69 -30.27 21.35
N ASP A 703 25.05 -30.15 20.18
CA ASP A 703 25.61 -29.55 18.98
C ASP A 703 24.54 -28.77 18.26
N ASP A 704 24.71 -27.45 18.10
CA ASP A 704 23.74 -26.55 17.44
C ASP A 704 23.47 -26.98 16.01
N GLU A 705 24.47 -27.29 15.21
CA GLU A 705 24.32 -27.67 13.79
C GLU A 705 23.48 -28.93 13.64
N ASN A 706 23.75 -29.93 14.51
CA ASN A 706 22.97 -31.16 14.52
C ASN A 706 21.49 -30.92 14.88
N GLY A 707 21.25 -30.11 15.92
CA GLY A 707 19.88 -29.75 16.30
C GLY A 707 19.14 -29.00 15.21
N MET A 708 19.77 -28.02 14.56
CA MET A 708 19.18 -27.25 13.48
C MET A 708 18.90 -28.08 12.24
N LYS A 709 19.76 -29.05 11.89
CA LYS A 709 19.52 -30.01 10.81
C LYS A 709 18.16 -30.70 10.94
N TYR A 710 17.82 -31.15 12.12
CA TYR A 710 16.53 -31.84 12.36
C TYR A 710 15.35 -30.87 12.35
N ILE A 711 15.47 -29.72 13.01
CA ILE A 711 14.40 -28.70 13.02
C ILE A 711 14.11 -28.22 11.59
N GLN A 712 15.13 -27.93 10.82
CA GLN A 712 15.00 -27.50 9.41
C GLN A 712 14.37 -28.60 8.55
N LYS A 713 14.79 -29.86 8.70
CA LYS A 713 14.21 -30.98 7.98
C LYS A 713 12.69 -31.05 8.13
N TYR A 714 12.19 -30.97 9.35
CA TYR A 714 10.74 -31.10 9.61
C TYR A 714 9.98 -29.80 9.32
N ALA A 715 10.58 -28.63 9.48
CA ALA A 715 10.01 -27.39 9.01
C ALA A 715 9.86 -27.36 7.48
N SER A 716 10.84 -27.90 6.73
CA SER A 716 10.76 -28.03 5.26
C SER A 716 9.69 -29.02 4.81
N ILE A 717 9.44 -30.11 5.55
CA ILE A 717 8.33 -31.05 5.27
C ILE A 717 6.99 -30.33 5.29
N TYR A 718 6.85 -29.32 6.17
CA TYR A 718 5.66 -28.47 6.27
C TYR A 718 5.70 -27.24 5.32
N GLY A 719 6.68 -27.13 4.45
CA GLY A 719 6.81 -26.06 3.45
C GLY A 719 7.18 -24.70 4.03
N LEU A 720 7.78 -24.65 5.23
CA LEU A 720 8.19 -23.41 5.90
C LEU A 720 9.52 -22.82 5.39
N ASP A 721 10.09 -23.38 4.32
CA ASP A 721 11.28 -22.90 3.60
C ASP A 721 10.95 -22.37 2.19
N GLN A 722 9.68 -22.40 1.80
CA GLN A 722 9.27 -22.05 0.43
C GLN A 722 7.95 -21.27 0.42
N LYS A 723 7.76 -20.46 -0.62
CA LYS A 723 6.52 -19.74 -0.87
C LYS A 723 5.34 -20.71 -1.01
N SER A 724 4.15 -20.25 -0.67
CA SER A 724 2.93 -21.03 -0.73
C SER A 724 2.52 -21.40 -2.17
N GLY A 725 2.91 -20.59 -3.14
CA GLY A 725 2.54 -20.70 -4.54
C GLY A 725 1.36 -19.83 -4.96
N VAL A 726 0.86 -18.97 -4.06
CA VAL A 726 -0.20 -17.99 -4.35
C VAL A 726 0.27 -16.99 -5.42
N GLU A 727 -0.66 -16.49 -6.23
CA GLU A 727 -0.39 -15.67 -7.42
C GLU A 727 0.01 -14.22 -7.13
N ILE A 728 -0.14 -13.76 -5.91
CA ILE A 728 0.21 -12.40 -5.50
C ILE A 728 1.60 -12.34 -4.85
N VAL A 729 2.09 -11.13 -4.61
CA VAL A 729 3.40 -10.92 -3.99
C VAL A 729 3.46 -11.58 -2.62
N GLU A 730 4.45 -12.44 -2.42
CA GLU A 730 4.67 -13.19 -1.18
C GLU A 730 6.15 -13.11 -0.77
N LYS A 731 6.42 -12.88 0.51
CA LYS A 731 7.76 -13.00 1.09
C LYS A 731 8.14 -14.47 1.28
N THR A 732 9.38 -14.81 0.96
CA THR A 732 9.89 -16.17 1.20
C THR A 732 10.06 -16.37 2.71
N PRO A 733 9.45 -17.42 3.29
CA PRO A 733 9.61 -17.73 4.70
C PRO A 733 11.05 -18.18 5.02
N SER A 734 11.47 -17.99 6.26
CA SER A 734 12.82 -18.30 6.71
C SER A 734 12.78 -19.17 7.95
N ILE A 735 13.34 -20.39 7.84
CA ILE A 735 13.54 -21.29 8.98
C ILE A 735 14.76 -20.82 9.77
N ALA A 736 14.70 -21.00 11.10
CA ALA A 736 15.83 -20.72 11.98
C ALA A 736 17.11 -21.43 11.54
N THR A 737 18.23 -20.77 11.74
CA THR A 737 19.57 -21.27 11.39
C THR A 737 20.48 -21.44 12.59
N GLN A 738 20.01 -21.15 13.79
CA GLN A 738 20.80 -21.15 15.02
C GLN A 738 19.92 -21.41 16.25
N TYR A 739 20.54 -21.81 17.35
CA TYR A 739 19.90 -22.00 18.66
C TYR A 739 18.74 -22.99 18.64
N PRO A 740 18.98 -24.29 18.43
CA PRO A 740 17.92 -25.30 18.28
C PRO A 740 16.97 -25.37 19.49
N VAL A 741 17.42 -25.10 20.69
CA VAL A 741 16.58 -25.03 21.89
C VAL A 741 15.54 -23.92 21.78
N MET A 742 15.93 -22.74 21.34
CA MET A 742 15.03 -21.60 21.14
C MET A 742 14.17 -21.76 19.87
N ALA A 743 14.77 -22.32 18.81
CA ALA A 743 14.04 -22.60 17.57
C ALA A 743 12.91 -23.61 17.79
N ALA A 744 13.07 -24.57 18.71
CA ALA A 744 12.05 -25.56 19.03
C ALA A 744 10.76 -24.98 19.64
N ILE A 745 10.79 -23.76 20.17
CA ILE A 745 9.60 -23.03 20.62
C ILE A 745 9.14 -21.96 19.62
N GLY A 746 9.72 -21.95 18.41
CA GLY A 746 9.37 -20.98 17.36
C GLY A 746 9.99 -19.60 17.57
N GLN A 747 11.02 -19.49 18.38
CA GLN A 747 11.84 -18.29 18.54
C GLN A 747 13.17 -18.44 17.75
N SER A 748 14.22 -17.73 18.10
CA SER A 748 15.42 -17.59 17.28
C SER A 748 15.15 -16.71 16.05
N ASN A 749 15.70 -17.01 14.88
CA ASN A 749 15.52 -16.23 13.65
C ASN A 749 14.52 -16.88 12.67
N ASN A 750 13.52 -17.64 13.18
CA ASN A 750 12.37 -18.06 12.39
C ASN A 750 11.54 -16.84 11.95
N ASN A 751 11.05 -16.84 10.69
CA ASN A 751 10.30 -15.71 10.17
C ASN A 751 9.27 -16.15 9.10
N TYR A 752 7.97 -16.08 9.43
CA TYR A 752 6.89 -16.61 8.62
C TYR A 752 5.76 -15.60 8.41
N THR A 753 5.12 -15.67 7.24
CA THR A 753 3.90 -14.95 6.93
C THR A 753 2.68 -15.73 7.43
N THR A 754 1.52 -15.07 7.51
CA THR A 754 0.27 -15.73 7.90
C THR A 754 -0.13 -16.82 6.90
N ILE A 755 0.11 -16.60 5.60
CA ILE A 755 -0.16 -17.63 4.57
C ILE A 755 0.78 -18.84 4.72
N SER A 756 2.04 -18.64 5.13
CA SER A 756 2.95 -19.75 5.43
C SER A 756 2.44 -20.58 6.61
N LEU A 757 1.94 -19.90 7.66
CA LEU A 757 1.34 -20.58 8.82
C LEU A 757 0.04 -21.30 8.46
N SER A 758 -0.80 -20.72 7.58
CA SER A 758 -2.00 -21.38 7.05
C SER A 758 -1.64 -22.65 6.28
N ARG A 759 -0.67 -22.59 5.38
CA ARG A 759 -0.21 -23.75 4.60
C ARG A 759 0.32 -24.86 5.52
N TYR A 760 1.07 -24.48 6.51
CA TYR A 760 1.61 -25.37 7.52
C TYR A 760 0.51 -26.06 8.35
N VAL A 761 -0.44 -25.28 8.91
CA VAL A 761 -1.52 -25.90 9.72
C VAL A 761 -2.45 -26.76 8.86
N THR A 762 -2.65 -26.41 7.58
CA THR A 762 -3.38 -27.25 6.63
C THR A 762 -2.68 -28.59 6.43
N ALA A 763 -1.35 -28.59 6.35
CA ALA A 763 -0.57 -29.81 6.23
C ALA A 763 -0.61 -30.65 7.53
N VAL A 764 -0.65 -30.02 8.71
CA VAL A 764 -0.86 -30.74 9.99
C VAL A 764 -2.25 -31.38 10.04
N ALA A 765 -3.30 -30.65 9.64
CA ALA A 765 -4.69 -31.11 9.71
C ALA A 765 -5.01 -32.23 8.71
N SER A 766 -4.44 -32.16 7.48
CA SER A 766 -4.81 -33.04 6.35
C SER A 766 -3.80 -34.15 6.05
N GLY A 767 -2.56 -34.06 6.57
CA GLY A 767 -1.45 -34.91 6.14
C GLY A 767 -0.93 -34.61 4.73
N LYS A 768 -1.32 -33.46 4.14
CA LYS A 768 -0.95 -33.04 2.77
C LYS A 768 -0.44 -31.60 2.73
N LEU A 769 0.70 -31.38 2.15
CA LEU A 769 1.23 -30.05 1.84
C LEU A 769 0.74 -29.60 0.47
N TYR A 770 -0.17 -28.61 0.43
CA TYR A 770 -0.77 -28.10 -0.80
C TYR A 770 0.03 -26.96 -1.41
N ASP A 771 -0.03 -26.81 -2.74
CA ASP A 771 0.34 -25.57 -3.43
C ASP A 771 -0.90 -24.68 -3.49
N TYR A 772 -0.81 -23.50 -2.89
CA TYR A 772 -1.92 -22.56 -2.80
C TYR A 772 -2.16 -21.82 -4.10
N LYS A 773 -3.44 -21.64 -4.46
CA LYS A 773 -3.89 -20.83 -5.59
C LYS A 773 -5.16 -20.06 -5.24
N LEU A 774 -5.24 -18.82 -5.72
CA LEU A 774 -6.46 -18.00 -5.67
C LEU A 774 -7.38 -18.29 -6.86
N MET A 775 -6.83 -18.65 -8.02
CA MET A 775 -7.61 -18.95 -9.20
C MET A 775 -8.28 -20.34 -9.07
N ASN A 776 -9.58 -20.37 -9.28
CA ASN A 776 -10.37 -21.60 -9.42
C ASN A 776 -10.44 -22.03 -10.90
N LYS A 777 -10.88 -21.13 -11.79
CA LYS A 777 -10.92 -21.39 -13.25
C LYS A 777 -10.81 -20.08 -14.03
N ILE A 778 -10.41 -20.22 -15.31
CA ILE A 778 -10.44 -19.15 -16.30
C ILE A 778 -11.37 -19.60 -17.43
N VAL A 779 -12.26 -18.70 -17.85
CA VAL A 779 -13.33 -18.98 -18.83
C VAL A 779 -13.24 -17.96 -19.96
N ASP A 780 -13.32 -18.42 -21.22
CA ASP A 780 -13.35 -17.50 -22.36
C ASP A 780 -14.73 -16.86 -22.58
N ALA A 781 -14.79 -15.93 -23.53
CA ALA A 781 -16.03 -15.20 -23.87
C ALA A 781 -17.19 -16.10 -24.31
N ASP A 782 -16.93 -17.32 -24.76
CA ASP A 782 -17.93 -18.31 -25.15
C ASP A 782 -18.40 -19.19 -23.97
N GLY A 783 -17.85 -18.96 -22.77
CA GLY A 783 -18.19 -19.71 -21.56
C GLY A 783 -17.42 -21.05 -21.42
N LYS A 784 -16.40 -21.26 -22.24
CA LYS A 784 -15.58 -22.47 -22.18
C LYS A 784 -14.41 -22.29 -21.19
N THR A 785 -14.20 -23.27 -20.33
CA THR A 785 -13.05 -23.28 -19.43
C THR A 785 -11.74 -23.43 -20.23
N VAL A 786 -10.89 -22.41 -20.13
CA VAL A 786 -9.54 -22.35 -20.72
C VAL A 786 -8.52 -22.96 -19.77
N LYS A 787 -8.69 -22.73 -18.48
CA LYS A 787 -7.80 -23.21 -17.42
C LYS A 787 -8.60 -23.49 -16.16
N GLN A 788 -8.26 -24.55 -15.47
CA GLN A 788 -8.87 -24.90 -14.18
C GLN A 788 -7.77 -25.20 -13.19
N TYR A 789 -8.02 -24.85 -11.93
CA TYR A 789 -7.15 -25.24 -10.83
C TYR A 789 -7.13 -26.75 -10.69
N ASP A 790 -5.93 -27.29 -10.60
CA ASP A 790 -5.69 -28.67 -10.26
C ASP A 790 -4.94 -28.70 -8.93
N SER A 791 -5.60 -29.22 -7.88
CA SER A 791 -5.02 -29.27 -6.55
C SER A 791 -3.76 -30.14 -6.55
N LYS A 792 -2.62 -29.47 -6.36
CA LYS A 792 -1.32 -30.14 -6.22
C LYS A 792 -0.97 -30.22 -4.75
N SER A 793 -0.61 -31.40 -4.30
CA SER A 793 -0.17 -31.62 -2.93
C SER A 793 0.92 -32.69 -2.86
N THR A 794 1.75 -32.55 -1.82
CA THR A 794 2.71 -33.59 -1.41
C THR A 794 2.14 -34.30 -0.19
N ASP A 795 2.01 -35.62 -0.27
CA ASP A 795 1.58 -36.43 0.88
C ASP A 795 2.70 -36.49 1.92
N ILE A 796 2.41 -36.01 3.13
CA ILE A 796 3.31 -36.04 4.28
C ILE A 796 2.82 -36.95 5.40
N SER A 797 1.70 -37.66 5.20
CA SER A 797 1.08 -38.54 6.22
C SER A 797 2.03 -39.62 6.71
N GLY A 798 2.91 -40.11 5.86
CA GLY A 798 3.94 -41.10 6.20
C GLY A 798 5.10 -40.57 7.07
N THR A 799 5.11 -39.28 7.43
CA THR A 799 6.16 -38.71 8.31
C THR A 799 6.06 -39.26 9.72
N LEU A 800 4.88 -39.52 10.21
CA LEU A 800 4.57 -40.05 11.52
C LEU A 800 3.66 -41.27 11.43
N THR A 801 3.65 -42.12 12.47
CA THR A 801 2.63 -43.17 12.66
C THR A 801 1.29 -42.50 13.04
N GLN A 802 0.17 -43.23 12.81
CA GLN A 802 -1.15 -42.71 13.19
C GLN A 802 -1.22 -42.28 14.65
N SER A 803 -0.70 -43.10 15.58
CA SER A 803 -0.71 -42.76 17.01
C SER A 803 0.12 -41.51 17.35
N GLN A 804 1.14 -41.21 16.58
CA GLN A 804 1.93 -39.95 16.74
C GLN A 804 1.17 -38.76 16.21
N TRP A 805 0.47 -38.90 15.06
CA TRP A 805 -0.43 -37.85 14.54
C TRP A 805 -1.57 -37.60 15.53
N ASP A 806 -2.19 -38.67 16.05
CA ASP A 806 -3.28 -38.56 17.02
C ASP A 806 -2.86 -37.81 18.29
N ALA A 807 -1.62 -38.02 18.75
CA ALA A 807 -1.10 -37.32 19.92
C ALA A 807 -0.92 -35.80 19.67
N ILE A 808 -0.52 -35.38 18.47
CA ILE A 808 -0.43 -33.96 18.09
C ILE A 808 -1.83 -33.35 17.97
N HIS A 809 -2.75 -34.03 17.27
CA HIS A 809 -4.12 -33.56 17.09
C HIS A 809 -4.87 -33.47 18.42
N GLN A 810 -4.68 -34.45 19.31
CA GLN A 810 -5.22 -34.40 20.66
C GLN A 810 -4.69 -33.22 21.45
N GLY A 811 -3.36 -32.93 21.35
CA GLY A 811 -2.78 -31.78 22.00
C GLY A 811 -3.40 -30.47 21.49
N MET A 812 -3.59 -30.32 20.18
CA MET A 812 -4.25 -29.16 19.58
C MET A 812 -5.72 -29.04 20.00
N ARG A 813 -6.43 -30.15 20.16
CA ARG A 813 -7.79 -30.14 20.69
C ARG A 813 -7.82 -29.66 22.14
N MET A 814 -6.92 -30.20 22.98
CA MET A 814 -6.80 -29.84 24.39
C MET A 814 -6.44 -28.35 24.58
N VAL A 815 -5.68 -27.73 23.67
CA VAL A 815 -5.43 -26.27 23.70
C VAL A 815 -6.74 -25.50 23.66
N VAL A 816 -7.63 -25.84 22.72
CA VAL A 816 -8.91 -25.12 22.56
C VAL A 816 -9.85 -25.41 23.73
N GLU A 817 -9.84 -26.64 24.26
CA GLU A 817 -10.60 -26.99 25.44
C GLU A 817 -10.18 -26.23 26.70
N ASP A 818 -8.89 -25.89 26.82
CA ASP A 818 -8.32 -25.13 27.95
C ASP A 818 -8.50 -23.59 27.80
N LEU A 819 -8.79 -23.12 26.60
CA LEU A 819 -9.09 -21.70 26.33
C LEU A 819 -10.54 -21.34 26.72
N HIS A 820 -10.87 -21.51 28.01
CA HIS A 820 -12.24 -21.30 28.52
C HIS A 820 -12.74 -19.86 28.34
N ASP A 821 -11.87 -18.88 28.37
CA ASP A 821 -12.18 -17.46 28.17
C ASP A 821 -12.55 -17.12 26.71
N VAL A 822 -12.08 -17.92 25.76
CA VAL A 822 -12.36 -17.73 24.32
C VAL A 822 -13.42 -18.73 23.82
N PHE A 823 -13.22 -20.02 24.07
CA PHE A 823 -14.08 -21.09 23.57
C PHE A 823 -15.06 -21.69 24.61
N GLY A 824 -15.06 -21.10 25.83
CA GLY A 824 -16.03 -21.54 26.86
C GLY A 824 -17.46 -21.30 26.40
N GLY A 825 -18.24 -22.37 26.32
CA GLY A 825 -19.61 -22.32 25.81
C GLY A 825 -19.75 -22.32 24.28
N PHE A 826 -18.65 -22.35 23.52
CA PHE A 826 -18.70 -22.52 22.08
C PHE A 826 -19.13 -23.93 21.73
N THR A 827 -20.25 -24.06 21.02
CA THR A 827 -20.88 -25.33 20.66
C THR A 827 -21.22 -25.33 19.16
N GLY A 828 -21.49 -26.50 18.61
CA GLY A 828 -21.90 -26.69 17.22
C GLY A 828 -20.80 -27.27 16.35
N VAL A 829 -19.54 -26.90 16.59
CA VAL A 829 -18.38 -27.48 15.93
C VAL A 829 -17.19 -27.58 16.90
N GLU A 830 -16.45 -28.67 16.82
CA GLU A 830 -15.21 -28.85 17.59
C GLU A 830 -14.04 -28.28 16.86
N VAL A 831 -13.23 -27.45 17.54
CA VAL A 831 -12.06 -26.78 16.98
C VAL A 831 -10.79 -27.37 17.61
N SER A 832 -9.77 -27.59 16.81
CA SER A 832 -8.39 -27.84 17.23
C SER A 832 -7.49 -26.71 16.83
N GLY A 833 -6.56 -26.29 17.69
CA GLY A 833 -5.70 -25.15 17.35
C GLY A 833 -4.50 -25.01 18.27
N LYS A 834 -3.68 -24.00 17.98
CA LYS A 834 -2.54 -23.60 18.81
C LYS A 834 -2.41 -22.08 18.80
N THR A 835 -2.33 -21.52 19.98
CA THR A 835 -1.98 -20.12 20.23
C THR A 835 -0.48 -19.90 20.08
N GLY A 836 -0.08 -18.68 19.73
CA GLY A 836 1.31 -18.26 19.68
C GLY A 836 1.47 -16.79 20.01
N THR A 837 2.45 -16.51 20.84
CA THR A 837 2.86 -15.14 21.15
C THR A 837 4.30 -14.95 20.68
N ALA A 838 4.53 -13.93 19.87
CA ALA A 838 5.85 -13.68 19.29
C ALA A 838 6.33 -12.26 19.63
N GLN A 839 7.46 -12.18 20.33
CA GLN A 839 8.13 -10.91 20.58
C GLN A 839 9.06 -10.60 19.42
N GLN A 840 8.93 -9.42 18.82
CA GLN A 840 9.79 -8.96 17.74
C GLN A 840 10.56 -7.70 18.14
N VAL A 841 9.93 -6.80 18.87
CA VAL A 841 10.52 -5.55 19.35
C VAL A 841 10.25 -5.45 20.85
N GLU A 842 11.31 -5.26 21.66
CA GLU A 842 11.18 -5.22 23.13
C GLU A 842 10.31 -4.07 23.65
N THR A 843 10.22 -2.96 22.89
CA THR A 843 9.48 -1.76 23.24
C THR A 843 8.04 -1.74 22.75
N ARG A 844 7.59 -2.77 22.01
CA ARG A 844 6.23 -2.88 21.48
C ARG A 844 5.56 -4.15 22.01
N PRO A 845 4.23 -4.22 22.03
CA PRO A 845 3.50 -5.42 22.40
C PRO A 845 3.88 -6.63 21.54
N ASN A 846 3.59 -7.82 22.03
CA ASN A 846 3.80 -9.05 21.28
C ASN A 846 2.78 -9.19 20.14
N HIS A 847 3.15 -9.90 19.07
CA HIS A 847 2.21 -10.34 18.05
C HIS A 847 1.32 -11.44 18.59
N ALA A 848 0.02 -11.36 18.30
CA ALA A 848 -0.97 -12.39 18.63
C ALA A 848 -1.18 -13.32 17.43
N LEU A 849 -1.04 -14.63 17.65
CA LEU A 849 -1.13 -15.66 16.64
C LEU A 849 -2.07 -16.77 17.06
N PHE A 850 -2.87 -17.27 16.13
CA PHE A 850 -3.63 -18.52 16.27
C PHE A 850 -3.62 -19.29 14.96
N VAL A 851 -3.39 -20.59 15.03
CA VAL A 851 -3.54 -21.52 13.91
C VAL A 851 -4.45 -22.67 14.34
N GLY A 852 -5.37 -23.06 13.50
CA GLY A 852 -6.32 -24.11 13.87
C GLY A 852 -7.08 -24.68 12.69
N TYR A 853 -7.97 -25.63 12.98
CA TYR A 853 -8.85 -26.27 12.02
C TYR A 853 -10.17 -26.74 12.67
N ALA A 854 -11.16 -26.86 11.85
CA ALA A 854 -12.49 -27.35 12.23
C ALA A 854 -13.16 -28.16 11.10
N PRO A 855 -14.00 -29.19 11.41
CA PRO A 855 -14.11 -29.85 12.70
C PRO A 855 -12.82 -30.59 13.10
N SER A 856 -12.63 -30.84 14.39
CA SER A 856 -11.45 -31.56 14.92
C SER A 856 -11.25 -32.94 14.35
N SER A 857 -12.35 -33.70 14.14
CA SER A 857 -12.35 -35.12 13.72
C SER A 857 -12.22 -35.29 12.20
N ASP A 858 -12.76 -34.38 11.39
CA ASP A 858 -12.70 -34.39 9.91
C ASP A 858 -12.52 -32.95 9.42
N PRO A 859 -11.30 -32.42 9.38
CA PRO A 859 -11.07 -31.03 9.05
C PRO A 859 -11.66 -30.63 7.69
N GLU A 860 -12.51 -29.60 7.68
CA GLU A 860 -13.07 -28.96 6.48
C GLU A 860 -12.36 -27.66 6.17
N ILE A 861 -12.09 -26.85 7.21
CA ILE A 861 -11.34 -25.60 7.07
C ILE A 861 -10.15 -25.58 8.02
N THR A 862 -9.13 -24.86 7.59
CA THR A 862 -8.04 -24.41 8.44
C THR A 862 -8.02 -22.89 8.48
N ILE A 863 -7.56 -22.34 9.59
CA ILE A 863 -7.49 -20.90 9.85
C ILE A 863 -6.15 -20.55 10.44
N ALA A 864 -5.56 -19.45 9.94
CA ALA A 864 -4.39 -18.84 10.54
C ALA A 864 -4.68 -17.34 10.69
N THR A 865 -4.63 -16.84 11.91
CA THR A 865 -4.90 -15.43 12.24
C THR A 865 -3.70 -14.82 12.93
N ARG A 866 -3.34 -13.59 12.50
CA ARG A 866 -2.35 -12.77 13.17
C ARG A 866 -2.89 -11.38 13.39
N ILE A 867 -2.69 -10.85 14.61
CA ILE A 867 -2.87 -9.43 14.93
C ILE A 867 -1.48 -8.90 15.27
N SER A 868 -0.98 -7.97 14.46
CA SER A 868 0.34 -7.38 14.68
C SER A 868 0.32 -6.54 15.95
N TYR A 869 1.26 -6.84 16.86
CA TYR A 869 1.31 -6.22 18.19
C TYR A 869 0.01 -6.35 19.00
N GLY A 870 -0.68 -7.49 18.83
CA GLY A 870 -1.99 -7.76 19.39
C GLY A 870 -2.00 -8.16 20.88
N TYR A 871 -0.93 -7.93 21.61
CA TYR A 871 -0.72 -8.18 23.05
C TYR A 871 -0.76 -9.66 23.43
N SER A 872 -1.91 -10.34 23.30
CA SER A 872 -2.13 -11.72 23.70
C SER A 872 -2.61 -12.58 22.56
N SER A 873 -2.10 -13.80 22.48
CA SER A 873 -2.56 -14.80 21.50
C SER A 873 -4.04 -15.16 21.63
N HIS A 874 -4.66 -14.92 22.80
CA HIS A 874 -6.09 -15.10 23.02
C HIS A 874 -6.93 -14.19 22.10
N ASN A 875 -6.44 -12.99 21.75
CA ASN A 875 -7.13 -12.09 20.85
C ASN A 875 -7.20 -12.66 19.41
N ALA A 876 -6.11 -13.25 18.92
CA ALA A 876 -6.14 -13.94 17.63
C ALA A 876 -7.02 -15.20 17.66
N ALA A 877 -7.09 -15.90 18.79
CA ALA A 877 -7.97 -17.03 18.99
C ALA A 877 -9.46 -16.59 19.03
N ALA A 878 -9.77 -15.45 19.66
CA ALA A 878 -11.11 -14.89 19.73
C ALA A 878 -11.62 -14.44 18.35
N ALA A 879 -10.79 -13.72 17.58
CA ALA A 879 -11.11 -13.42 16.19
C ALA A 879 -11.40 -14.69 15.39
N SER A 880 -10.53 -15.71 15.52
CA SER A 880 -10.69 -16.99 14.82
C SER A 880 -11.96 -17.73 15.23
N ARG A 881 -12.33 -17.72 16.52
CA ARG A 881 -13.57 -18.31 17.04
C ARG A 881 -14.80 -17.66 16.39
N ASN A 882 -14.84 -16.32 16.31
CA ASN A 882 -15.95 -15.60 15.71
C ASN A 882 -16.06 -15.88 14.21
N ILE A 883 -14.93 -15.93 13.50
CA ILE A 883 -14.87 -16.29 12.08
C ILE A 883 -15.36 -17.72 11.84
N ILE A 884 -14.96 -18.69 12.67
CA ILE A 884 -15.43 -20.08 12.62
C ILE A 884 -16.94 -20.14 12.91
N SER A 885 -17.44 -19.36 13.89
CA SER A 885 -18.87 -19.27 14.19
C SER A 885 -19.67 -18.81 12.97
N TYR A 886 -19.22 -17.75 12.31
CA TYR A 886 -19.85 -17.27 11.08
C TYR A 886 -19.80 -18.31 9.95
N TYR A 887 -18.63 -18.93 9.72
CA TYR A 887 -18.45 -19.92 8.64
C TYR A 887 -19.43 -21.10 8.76
N TYR A 888 -19.66 -21.61 9.98
CA TYR A 888 -20.59 -22.71 10.24
C TYR A 888 -22.03 -22.24 10.46
N ASN A 889 -22.34 -20.98 10.25
CA ASN A 889 -23.67 -20.36 10.47
C ASN A 889 -24.20 -20.60 11.91
N LEU A 890 -23.32 -20.60 12.91
CA LEU A 890 -23.70 -20.72 14.31
C LEU A 890 -24.22 -19.37 14.85
N GLU A 891 -23.64 -18.29 14.39
CA GLU A 891 -24.04 -16.91 14.68
C GLU A 891 -24.02 -16.10 13.38
N SER A 892 -24.96 -15.15 13.20
CA SER A 892 -24.94 -14.25 12.04
C SER A 892 -23.85 -13.20 12.20
N LEU A 893 -23.40 -12.60 11.06
CA LEU A 893 -22.45 -11.51 11.11
C LEU A 893 -22.96 -10.32 11.93
N ASP A 894 -24.24 -9.98 11.79
CA ASP A 894 -24.86 -8.88 12.52
C ASP A 894 -24.87 -9.14 14.04
N ASP A 895 -25.14 -10.38 14.50
CA ASP A 895 -25.07 -10.74 15.91
C ASP A 895 -23.65 -10.65 16.46
N LEU A 896 -22.65 -11.12 15.68
CA LEU A 896 -21.24 -11.04 16.05
C LEU A 896 -20.74 -9.59 16.11
N LEU A 897 -21.17 -8.73 15.21
CA LEU A 897 -20.79 -7.32 15.20
C LEU A 897 -21.57 -6.48 16.23
N ALA A 898 -22.75 -6.91 16.66
CA ALA A 898 -23.58 -6.19 17.62
C ALA A 898 -22.93 -6.01 19.01
N VAL A 899 -21.95 -6.87 19.35
CA VAL A 899 -21.21 -6.73 20.63
C VAL A 899 -20.27 -5.51 20.66
N LYS A 900 -19.98 -4.90 19.49
CA LYS A 900 -19.09 -3.75 19.30
C LYS A 900 -17.67 -4.01 19.85
N ALA A 901 -16.80 -3.03 19.77
CA ALA A 901 -15.42 -3.15 20.24
C ALA A 901 -15.31 -3.44 21.75
N GLU A 902 -16.15 -2.79 22.60
CA GLU A 902 -16.07 -3.00 24.05
C GLU A 902 -16.47 -4.40 24.51
N GLY A 903 -17.32 -5.09 23.75
CA GLY A 903 -17.79 -6.42 24.10
C GLY A 903 -16.84 -7.55 23.73
N VAL A 904 -15.91 -7.32 22.80
CA VAL A 904 -14.99 -8.34 22.30
C VAL A 904 -13.96 -8.74 23.35
N ASN A 905 -13.40 -7.80 24.07
CA ASN A 905 -12.35 -7.98 25.10
C ASN A 905 -12.88 -7.96 26.56
N SER A 906 -14.16 -8.22 26.78
CA SER A 906 -14.74 -8.28 28.13
C SER A 906 -14.31 -9.51 28.96
N SER A 907 -13.73 -10.52 28.32
CA SER A 907 -13.13 -11.68 28.96
C SER A 907 -11.70 -11.34 29.41
N GLY A 908 -11.64 -10.84 30.60
CA GLY A 908 -10.52 -10.54 31.47
C GLY A 908 -9.10 -10.93 31.02
N SER A 909 -8.23 -10.01 31.26
CA SER A 909 -6.77 -10.19 31.34
C SER A 909 -6.35 -11.42 32.16
N SER A 910 -6.52 -12.61 31.64
CA SER A 910 -5.73 -13.73 32.13
C SER A 910 -4.34 -13.57 31.53
N ALA A 911 -3.37 -13.34 32.38
CA ALA A 911 -1.98 -13.11 32.04
C ALA A 911 -1.31 -14.39 31.48
N ARG A 912 -1.82 -14.96 30.40
CA ARG A 912 -1.07 -15.91 29.59
C ARG A 912 -0.29 -15.12 28.55
N THR A 913 0.99 -14.94 28.83
CA THR A 913 2.01 -14.44 27.90
C THR A 913 2.87 -15.61 27.46
N ASP A 914 2.29 -16.55 26.71
CA ASP A 914 3.05 -17.71 26.20
C ASP A 914 3.67 -17.43 24.82
#